data_b5d853243fe3760a4c0a2acf0b504025
#
_entry.id   b5d853243fe3760a4c0a2acf0b504025
#
_cell.length_a   1.000
_cell.length_b   1.000
_cell.length_c   1.000
_cell.angle_alpha   90.00
_cell.angle_beta   90.00
_cell.angle_gamma   90.00
#
_symmetry.space_group_name_H-M   'P 1'
#
loop_
_entity.id
_entity.type
_entity.pdbx_description
1 polymer ?
#
loop_
_entity_poly.entity_id
_entity_poly.type
_entity_poly.pdbx_seq_one_letter_code
_entity_poly.pdbx_strand_id
1 'polypeptide(L)'
;MKKTMFELLNDSHTSGGHLTYLENLYEQFLASPDSVSDDWKNFFSELREGSSEVNHSKIIESFREKKRARHSEKTSPASKVKDLQSDIANLAIKTFRDFGHTEANLDPLGIAEKVPHSSIYRLQQLLDECNLKKEVQFEFPAGRKSSQSLGNLIKNLEKKYSNKIGIDVSHITNSREKNWIYDSFENTDSTIESKEQQKFILERLVSARGLAQFLSSKYPGMKRFGIDGCESLIPLIDTLIENTSKHGAEQICFGMAHRGRLNILVNVLGKVSKDLFAAFEEDIDLQGMNTGDVKYHLGFSSNLSTKYGDVHVSLTNNPSHLEIVNPVVTGSVRARQDRLGDSFRNRVVPILIHGDAAFAGQGVVMETLQMSQTRAYGVGGTIHVIVNNQIGFTTSNSADSRSTRYATDISKFIETPIFHVNADDPEAVIQVSKLAADYRDNFKKDVVIDLVCYRRSGHNEADDPSSTQPVMYKAIKKHPTVLQLYEEKLINSGIISNEDVRTFKKTYRSAIEKGKSVTFNLAPRSNEDQWFDWNPYLDKKWYEHVETKLSHKTILSLTKQITSVPENFQLQKKVKKIFSDRQQMATGDLPINWGFGEMIAYASLLEENFPIRFTGQDIRRGTFDHRHAVIFDQNDGEGYLSLNSIADKSNTRVEIYDSLLSEEAVLGFEYGYSATWPSGLVIWEAQFGDFANGAQVVIDQFIVSGEHKWERLSGLVMLLPHGFEGMGPEHSSARLERFLQLCASNNIQVCMPSTPSQIFHLMRRQALRKMRRPLVVITPKSLLRLPEASSTLNEFTDGKFHCVIDDDLDKTKIKRLVLCSGKIFYDIKKERDARGIEDIALLRLEQLYPFPYHELRDMLQEYSHVSEFIWCQEEPKNQGAWFSQRHRLERVLELSGINHKLSLIHISEPTRQATI
;
A
#
# COMPACT_ATOMS: atom_id res chain seq x y z
N MET A 1 10.32 40.97 13.87
CA MET A 1 11.40 40.44 14.73
C MET A 1 12.60 40.20 13.83
N LYS A 2 13.74 40.79 14.13
CA LYS A 2 14.99 40.52 13.40
C LYS A 2 15.49 39.12 13.84
N LYS A 3 15.88 38.29 12.92
CA LYS A 3 16.32 36.90 13.18
C LYS A 3 17.75 36.91 13.75
N THR A 4 18.03 36.03 14.71
CA THR A 4 19.37 35.76 15.20
C THR A 4 20.20 35.01 14.17
N MET A 5 21.54 35.01 14.31
CA MET A 5 22.41 34.21 13.42
C MET A 5 22.06 32.72 13.42
N PHE A 6 21.63 32.16 14.54
CA PHE A 6 21.18 30.80 14.68
C PHE A 6 19.89 30.52 13.89
N GLU A 7 18.95 31.44 13.87
CA GLU A 7 17.71 31.35 13.12
C GLU A 7 17.96 31.49 11.60
N LEU A 8 18.93 32.31 11.20
CA LEU A 8 19.36 32.44 9.80
C LEU A 8 20.09 31.20 9.28
N LEU A 9 20.91 30.56 10.12
CA LEU A 9 21.58 29.30 9.77
C LEU A 9 20.60 28.12 9.55
N ASN A 10 19.43 28.18 10.15
CA ASN A 10 18.35 27.21 9.98
C ASN A 10 17.36 27.59 8.86
N ASP A 11 17.53 28.74 8.22
CA ASP A 11 16.68 29.17 7.11
C ASP A 11 17.12 28.48 5.79
N SER A 12 16.19 27.85 5.08
CA SER A 12 16.47 27.07 3.87
C SER A 12 17.17 27.83 2.73
N HIS A 13 17.13 29.18 2.76
CA HIS A 13 17.80 30.03 1.76
C HIS A 13 19.31 30.19 1.98
N THR A 14 19.84 29.85 3.14
CA THR A 14 21.28 29.96 3.49
C THR A 14 21.97 28.59 3.57
N SER A 15 21.27 27.49 3.38
CA SER A 15 21.79 26.11 3.48
C SER A 15 22.50 25.61 2.21
N GLY A 16 23.32 26.41 1.59
CA GLY A 16 24.22 25.98 0.52
C GLY A 16 25.69 26.02 1.01
N GLY A 17 26.58 25.23 0.42
CA GLY A 17 27.96 24.90 0.80
C GLY A 17 28.94 26.01 1.29
N HIS A 18 28.43 27.16 1.74
CA HIS A 18 29.18 28.30 2.24
C HIS A 18 28.99 28.61 3.74
N LEU A 19 28.30 27.75 4.48
CA LEU A 19 28.01 27.95 5.92
C LEU A 19 29.28 28.18 6.74
N THR A 20 30.31 27.38 6.54
CA THR A 20 31.60 27.50 7.22
C THR A 20 32.29 28.82 6.88
N TYR A 21 32.12 29.35 5.69
CA TYR A 21 32.66 30.63 5.27
C TYR A 21 31.95 31.80 5.96
N LEU A 22 30.61 31.77 6.00
CA LEU A 22 29.79 32.77 6.69
C LEU A 22 30.05 32.78 8.21
N GLU A 23 30.19 31.58 8.79
CA GLU A 23 30.53 31.43 10.22
C GLU A 23 31.90 32.06 10.53
N ASN A 24 32.90 31.81 9.70
CA ASN A 24 34.22 32.43 9.85
C ASN A 24 34.18 33.96 9.71
N LEU A 25 33.42 34.50 8.76
CA LEU A 25 33.27 35.93 8.60
C LEU A 25 32.56 36.57 9.81
N TYR A 26 31.55 35.90 10.35
CA TYR A 26 30.83 36.36 11.52
C TYR A 26 31.72 36.34 12.77
N GLU A 27 32.52 35.31 12.97
CA GLU A 27 33.53 35.26 14.02
C GLU A 27 34.56 36.36 13.91
N GLN A 28 35.02 36.69 12.68
CA GLN A 28 35.93 37.83 12.43
C GLN A 28 35.25 39.16 12.78
N PHE A 29 34.01 39.35 12.40
CA PHE A 29 33.21 40.53 12.76
C PHE A 29 33.02 40.64 14.29
N LEU A 30 32.76 39.54 15.01
CA LEU A 30 32.63 39.55 16.46
C LEU A 30 33.95 39.87 17.16
N ALA A 31 35.07 39.48 16.57
CA ALA A 31 36.42 39.80 17.10
C ALA A 31 36.83 41.24 16.83
N SER A 32 36.59 41.76 15.64
CA SER A 32 36.81 43.14 15.21
C SER A 32 35.89 43.51 14.05
N PRO A 33 34.88 44.36 14.26
CA PRO A 33 33.91 44.73 13.20
C PRO A 33 34.56 45.29 11.93
N ASP A 34 35.76 45.87 12.04
CA ASP A 34 36.48 46.44 10.89
C ASP A 34 37.31 45.38 10.11
N SER A 35 37.28 44.14 10.52
CA SER A 35 37.99 43.02 9.86
C SER A 35 37.24 42.40 8.69
N VAL A 36 35.99 42.79 8.44
CA VAL A 36 35.17 42.33 7.33
C VAL A 36 34.78 43.50 6.42
N SER A 37 34.36 43.22 5.18
CA SER A 37 33.95 44.27 4.24
C SER A 37 32.71 45.04 4.75
N ASP A 38 32.55 46.27 4.29
CA ASP A 38 31.43 47.15 4.73
C ASP A 38 30.06 46.52 4.50
N ASP A 39 29.88 45.73 3.44
CA ASP A 39 28.63 45.00 3.18
C ASP A 39 28.36 43.95 4.25
N TRP A 40 29.38 43.19 4.65
CA TRP A 40 29.27 42.19 5.72
C TRP A 40 29.14 42.83 7.10
N LYS A 41 29.81 43.96 7.29
CA LYS A 41 29.71 44.75 8.54
C LYS A 41 28.28 45.26 8.75
N ASN A 42 27.67 45.80 7.69
CA ASN A 42 26.28 46.29 7.75
C ASN A 42 25.32 45.12 8.00
N PHE A 43 25.47 44.05 7.27
CA PHE A 43 24.64 42.82 7.41
C PHE A 43 24.71 42.23 8.83
N PHE A 44 25.92 42.04 9.38
CA PHE A 44 26.09 41.50 10.71
C PHE A 44 25.70 42.49 11.83
N SER A 45 25.80 43.80 11.58
CA SER A 45 25.35 44.83 12.51
C SER A 45 23.82 44.84 12.61
N GLU A 46 23.10 44.63 11.55
CA GLU A 46 21.64 44.51 11.54
C GLU A 46 21.13 43.26 12.28
N LEU A 47 21.96 42.21 12.38
CA LEU A 47 21.65 41.02 13.14
C LEU A 47 21.80 41.19 14.66
N ARG A 48 22.52 42.23 15.09
CA ARG A 48 22.97 42.44 16.48
C ARG A 48 22.01 43.34 17.28
N GLU A 49 20.78 42.86 17.55
CA GLU A 49 19.91 43.48 18.57
C GLU A 49 19.60 42.49 19.68
N GLY A 50 20.36 42.69 20.81
CA GLY A 50 19.94 42.28 22.15
C GLY A 50 20.09 40.83 22.53
N SER A 51 21.31 40.38 22.74
CA SER A 51 21.74 39.41 23.77
C SER A 51 23.23 39.09 23.58
N SER A 52 23.92 38.70 24.65
CA SER A 52 25.34 38.34 24.62
C SER A 52 25.63 37.12 23.78
N GLU A 53 25.80 37.30 22.47
CA GLU A 53 26.32 36.23 21.62
C GLU A 53 27.79 35.95 21.99
N VAL A 54 28.11 34.70 22.24
CA VAL A 54 29.44 34.26 22.66
C VAL A 54 30.18 33.74 21.44
N ASN A 55 31.41 34.26 21.25
CA ASN A 55 32.28 33.84 20.17
C ASN A 55 32.51 32.31 20.22
N HIS A 56 32.15 31.60 19.15
CA HIS A 56 32.18 30.13 19.07
C HIS A 56 33.63 29.61 19.16
N SER A 57 34.62 30.35 18.65
CA SER A 57 36.03 29.95 18.74
C SER A 57 36.51 29.96 20.20
N LYS A 58 36.03 30.87 21.05
CA LYS A 58 36.33 30.83 22.51
C LYS A 58 35.71 29.64 23.22
N ILE A 59 34.52 29.25 22.80
CA ILE A 59 33.86 28.03 23.32
C ILE A 59 34.64 26.79 22.87
N ILE A 60 35.03 26.71 21.61
CA ILE A 60 35.82 25.60 21.07
C ILE A 60 37.19 25.56 21.77
N GLU A 61 37.80 26.69 22.03
CA GLU A 61 39.10 26.77 22.77
C GLU A 61 38.93 26.34 24.22
N SER A 62 37.86 26.74 24.89
CA SER A 62 37.52 26.28 26.26
C SER A 62 37.34 24.77 26.31
N PHE A 63 36.72 24.13 25.29
CA PHE A 63 36.63 22.69 25.17
C PHE A 63 37.99 22.05 24.88
N ARG A 64 38.84 22.69 24.06
CA ARG A 64 40.22 22.23 23.83
C ARG A 64 41.08 22.35 25.10
N GLU A 65 40.94 23.43 25.85
CA GLU A 65 41.61 23.60 27.16
C GLU A 65 41.10 22.59 28.20
N LYS A 66 39.78 22.35 28.29
CA LYS A 66 39.22 21.30 29.13
C LYS A 66 39.69 19.90 28.69
N LYS A 67 39.88 19.68 27.40
CA LYS A 67 40.48 18.44 26.90
C LYS A 67 41.95 18.34 27.23
N ARG A 68 42.72 19.46 27.12
CA ARG A 68 44.13 19.52 27.54
C ARG A 68 44.28 19.42 29.07
N ALA A 69 43.43 20.07 29.85
CA ALA A 69 43.37 19.93 31.30
C ALA A 69 43.06 18.48 31.74
N ARG A 70 42.11 17.83 31.07
CA ARG A 70 41.85 16.38 31.30
C ARG A 70 43.03 15.48 30.90
N HIS A 71 43.93 15.93 30.01
CA HIS A 71 45.18 15.20 29.70
C HIS A 71 46.29 15.52 30.66
N SER A 72 46.30 16.73 31.35
CA SER A 72 47.31 17.10 32.35
C SER A 72 46.97 16.64 33.77
N GLU A 73 45.72 16.33 34.08
CA GLU A 73 45.31 15.73 35.39
C GLU A 73 45.58 14.21 35.49
N LYS A 74 46.24 13.62 34.51
CA LYS A 74 46.65 12.21 34.53
C LYS A 74 48.05 11.99 35.11
N THR A 75 48.31 12.50 36.31
CA THR A 75 49.43 12.01 37.15
C THR A 75 49.01 11.97 38.62
N SER A 76 48.13 11.06 38.92
CA SER A 76 47.90 10.50 40.24
C SER A 76 47.89 8.96 40.11
N PRO A 77 48.70 8.21 40.81
CA PRO A 77 48.85 6.77 40.60
C PRO A 77 47.80 6.03 41.42
N ALA A 78 46.60 5.94 40.96
CA ALA A 78 45.55 4.99 41.30
C ALA A 78 44.26 5.15 40.50
N SER A 79 44.27 5.57 39.22
CA SER A 79 43.16 5.38 38.32
C SER A 79 43.41 4.15 37.43
N LYS A 80 42.51 3.20 37.49
CA LYS A 80 42.49 1.96 36.68
C LYS A 80 43.06 2.24 35.27
N VAL A 81 44.20 1.64 34.94
CA VAL A 81 44.66 1.52 33.57
C VAL A 81 43.51 0.85 32.85
N LYS A 82 42.79 1.60 32.02
CA LYS A 82 41.76 1.01 31.13
C LYS A 82 42.48 -0.07 30.33
N ASP A 83 42.08 -1.31 30.54
CA ASP A 83 42.67 -2.41 29.82
C ASP A 83 42.30 -2.27 28.33
N LEU A 84 43.27 -1.91 27.49
CA LEU A 84 43.13 -1.74 26.06
C LEU A 84 42.40 -2.93 25.41
N GLN A 85 42.65 -4.14 25.90
CA GLN A 85 42.00 -5.33 25.40
C GLN A 85 40.51 -5.41 25.79
N SER A 86 40.10 -4.87 26.92
CA SER A 86 38.70 -4.70 27.29
C SER A 86 37.98 -3.65 26.41
N ASP A 87 38.68 -2.59 26.03
CA ASP A 87 38.14 -1.62 25.05
C ASP A 87 38.00 -2.28 23.67
N ILE A 88 38.95 -3.09 23.23
CA ILE A 88 38.86 -3.87 21.98
C ILE A 88 37.71 -4.92 22.05
N ALA A 89 37.48 -5.55 23.20
CA ALA A 89 36.36 -6.48 23.39
C ALA A 89 35.00 -5.74 23.19
N ASN A 90 34.84 -4.55 23.74
CA ASN A 90 33.63 -3.74 23.56
C ASN A 90 33.49 -3.26 22.10
N LEU A 91 34.59 -2.90 21.43
CA LEU A 91 34.60 -2.58 20.01
C LEU A 91 34.21 -3.80 19.15
N ALA A 92 34.69 -5.00 19.50
CA ALA A 92 34.33 -6.23 18.79
C ALA A 92 32.83 -6.51 18.88
N ILE A 93 32.24 -6.44 20.10
CA ILE A 93 30.80 -6.62 20.29
C ILE A 93 30.04 -5.66 19.38
N LYS A 94 30.39 -4.37 19.41
CA LYS A 94 29.74 -3.37 18.58
C LYS A 94 29.90 -3.66 17.07
N THR A 95 31.12 -4.00 16.67
CA THR A 95 31.43 -4.26 15.24
C THR A 95 30.68 -5.48 14.71
N PHE A 96 30.63 -6.57 15.46
CA PHE A 96 29.85 -7.77 15.05
C PHE A 96 28.34 -7.53 15.06
N ARG A 97 27.82 -6.79 16.02
CA ARG A 97 26.42 -6.40 16.05
C ARG A 97 26.01 -5.54 14.83
N ASP A 98 26.83 -4.54 14.52
CA ASP A 98 26.52 -3.60 13.44
C ASP A 98 26.83 -4.15 12.03
N PHE A 99 27.86 -5.00 11.90
CA PHE A 99 28.41 -5.41 10.61
C PHE A 99 28.69 -6.92 10.46
N GLY A 100 28.43 -7.74 11.45
CA GLY A 100 28.66 -9.19 11.40
C GLY A 100 27.92 -9.88 10.25
N HIS A 101 26.75 -9.37 9.88
CA HIS A 101 25.97 -9.86 8.73
C HIS A 101 26.76 -9.83 7.42
N THR A 102 27.77 -8.95 7.29
CA THR A 102 28.60 -8.84 6.08
C THR A 102 29.56 -10.00 5.89
N GLU A 103 29.87 -10.74 7.00
CA GLU A 103 30.70 -11.95 7.03
C GLU A 103 29.87 -13.24 7.09
N ALA A 104 28.56 -13.13 7.31
CA ALA A 104 27.71 -14.29 7.48
C ALA A 104 27.69 -15.18 6.24
N ASN A 105 27.60 -16.49 6.48
CA ASN A 105 27.55 -17.50 5.41
C ASN A 105 26.10 -17.64 4.89
N LEU A 106 25.63 -16.62 4.18
CA LEU A 106 24.25 -16.50 3.73
C LEU A 106 23.98 -17.23 2.41
N ASP A 107 24.95 -17.25 1.47
CA ASP A 107 24.78 -17.92 0.19
C ASP A 107 24.88 -19.43 0.29
N PRO A 108 23.80 -20.20 0.01
CA PRO A 108 23.86 -21.66 -0.02
C PRO A 108 24.87 -22.23 -1.02
N LEU A 109 25.03 -21.56 -2.15
CA LEU A 109 25.93 -22.03 -3.23
C LEU A 109 27.41 -21.65 -3.00
N GLY A 110 27.68 -20.70 -2.13
CA GLY A 110 29.03 -20.23 -1.83
C GLY A 110 29.74 -19.58 -3.03
N ILE A 111 28.98 -19.06 -4.00
CA ILE A 111 29.53 -18.42 -5.21
C ILE A 111 29.53 -16.89 -5.13
N ALA A 112 28.76 -16.31 -4.23
CA ALA A 112 28.74 -14.88 -4.02
C ALA A 112 30.04 -14.41 -3.37
N GLU A 113 30.61 -13.34 -3.90
CA GLU A 113 31.80 -12.71 -3.33
C GLU A 113 31.47 -12.09 -1.97
N LYS A 114 32.22 -12.45 -0.93
CA LYS A 114 32.09 -11.83 0.38
C LYS A 114 32.93 -10.55 0.39
N VAL A 115 32.30 -9.43 0.64
CA VAL A 115 32.96 -8.13 0.80
C VAL A 115 32.73 -7.66 2.24
N PRO A 116 33.69 -7.93 3.15
CA PRO A 116 33.61 -7.50 4.54
C PRO A 116 33.43 -5.99 4.66
N HIS A 117 32.72 -5.55 5.68
CA HIS A 117 32.69 -4.11 6.01
C HIS A 117 34.07 -3.68 6.52
N SER A 118 34.52 -2.47 6.19
CA SER A 118 35.82 -1.93 6.58
C SER A 118 36.07 -1.99 8.11
N SER A 119 35.03 -1.87 8.92
CA SER A 119 35.12 -1.99 10.38
C SER A 119 35.49 -3.41 10.84
N ILE A 120 35.00 -4.45 10.16
CA ILE A 120 35.40 -5.85 10.43
C ILE A 120 36.88 -6.03 10.12
N TYR A 121 37.32 -5.58 8.94
CA TYR A 121 38.73 -5.64 8.55
C TYR A 121 39.64 -4.93 9.56
N ARG A 122 39.25 -3.71 10.00
CA ARG A 122 39.99 -2.96 11.02
C ARG A 122 40.00 -3.67 12.35
N LEU A 123 38.92 -4.31 12.77
CA LEU A 123 38.87 -5.12 13.97
C LEU A 123 39.84 -6.28 13.91
N GLN A 124 39.91 -7.01 12.79
CA GLN A 124 40.85 -8.12 12.58
C GLN A 124 42.29 -7.66 12.74
N GLN A 125 42.69 -6.54 12.15
CA GLN A 125 44.04 -5.96 12.33
C GLN A 125 44.34 -5.66 13.80
N LEU A 126 43.41 -5.14 14.58
CA LEU A 126 43.58 -4.90 16.00
C LEU A 126 43.69 -6.18 16.80
N LEU A 127 42.97 -7.23 16.41
CA LEU A 127 43.01 -8.53 17.07
C LEU A 127 44.33 -9.28 16.85
N ASP A 128 44.97 -9.08 15.69
CA ASP A 128 46.30 -9.66 15.38
C ASP A 128 47.40 -9.19 16.37
N GLU A 129 47.25 -7.99 16.97
CA GLU A 129 48.12 -7.42 17.95
C GLU A 129 47.77 -7.80 19.41
N CYS A 130 46.68 -8.56 19.63
CA CYS A 130 46.13 -8.87 20.96
C CYS A 130 46.54 -10.24 21.48
N ASN A 131 46.63 -10.37 22.81
CA ASN A 131 46.72 -11.66 23.47
C ASN A 131 45.30 -12.27 23.59
N LEU A 132 44.92 -13.16 22.68
CA LEU A 132 43.60 -13.80 22.65
C LEU A 132 43.30 -14.68 23.87
N LYS A 133 44.29 -15.08 24.67
CA LYS A 133 44.11 -15.87 25.88
C LYS A 133 43.80 -15.01 27.12
N LYS A 134 43.97 -13.69 27.01
CA LYS A 134 43.76 -12.79 28.14
C LYS A 134 42.27 -12.69 28.47
N GLU A 135 41.93 -12.76 29.76
CA GLU A 135 40.60 -12.47 30.28
C GLU A 135 40.29 -10.96 30.09
N VAL A 136 39.17 -10.66 29.48
CA VAL A 136 38.69 -9.29 29.24
C VAL A 136 37.34 -9.10 29.92
N GLN A 137 37.13 -7.90 30.47
CA GLN A 137 35.85 -7.47 30.98
C GLN A 137 35.15 -6.67 29.92
N PHE A 138 33.89 -6.96 29.68
CA PHE A 138 33.04 -6.24 28.70
C PHE A 138 31.63 -6.11 29.23
N GLU A 139 30.90 -5.16 28.63
CA GLU A 139 29.53 -4.84 29.02
C GLU A 139 28.63 -4.91 27.82
N PHE A 140 27.57 -5.69 27.94
CA PHE A 140 26.48 -5.65 26.98
C PHE A 140 25.56 -4.44 27.24
N PRO A 141 24.87 -3.88 26.23
CA PRO A 141 24.06 -2.68 26.38
C PRO A 141 23.01 -2.70 27.48
N ALA A 142 22.50 -3.86 27.85
CA ALA A 142 21.58 -4.04 28.99
C ALA A 142 22.27 -3.89 30.37
N GLY A 143 23.53 -3.42 30.39
CA GLY A 143 24.31 -3.33 31.62
C GLY A 143 24.83 -4.64 32.18
N ARG A 144 24.66 -5.74 31.45
CA ARG A 144 25.17 -7.08 31.84
C ARG A 144 26.66 -7.13 31.61
N LYS A 145 27.45 -7.15 32.75
CA LYS A 145 28.89 -7.33 32.72
C LYS A 145 29.25 -8.80 32.63
N SER A 146 30.23 -9.14 31.83
CA SER A 146 30.73 -10.50 31.65
C SER A 146 32.26 -10.49 31.54
N SER A 147 32.88 -11.63 31.79
CA SER A 147 34.31 -11.83 31.61
C SER A 147 34.57 -13.19 30.98
N GLN A 148 35.41 -13.21 29.95
CA GLN A 148 35.94 -14.41 29.32
C GLN A 148 37.21 -14.05 28.54
N SER A 149 37.94 -15.07 28.02
CA SER A 149 39.09 -14.76 27.17
C SER A 149 38.65 -14.06 25.88
N LEU A 150 39.47 -13.10 25.42
CA LEU A 150 39.17 -12.35 24.18
C LEU A 150 38.92 -13.29 22.99
N GLY A 151 39.71 -14.34 22.84
CA GLY A 151 39.53 -15.31 21.77
C GLY A 151 38.21 -16.09 21.86
N ASN A 152 37.72 -16.41 23.04
CA ASN A 152 36.40 -17.04 23.21
C ASN A 152 35.27 -16.05 22.89
N LEU A 153 35.43 -14.80 23.32
CA LEU A 153 34.46 -13.76 22.94
C LEU A 153 34.32 -13.66 21.44
N ILE A 154 35.46 -13.53 20.72
CA ILE A 154 35.44 -13.40 19.24
C ILE A 154 34.75 -14.62 18.58
N LYS A 155 35.16 -15.83 18.98
CA LYS A 155 34.53 -17.07 18.45
C LYS A 155 33.02 -17.12 18.70
N ASN A 156 32.58 -16.67 19.87
CA ASN A 156 31.14 -16.61 20.17
C ASN A 156 30.40 -15.56 19.30
N LEU A 157 31.01 -14.40 19.11
CA LEU A 157 30.48 -13.36 18.23
C LEU A 157 30.42 -13.83 16.77
N GLU A 158 31.49 -14.43 16.25
CA GLU A 158 31.52 -15.03 14.91
C GLU A 158 30.44 -16.10 14.75
N LYS A 159 30.35 -17.03 15.68
CA LYS A 159 29.32 -18.06 15.67
C LYS A 159 27.91 -17.50 15.69
N LYS A 160 27.67 -16.36 16.38
CA LYS A 160 26.37 -15.78 16.54
C LYS A 160 26.00 -14.86 15.35
N TYR A 161 26.91 -13.98 14.91
CA TYR A 161 26.64 -12.91 13.96
C TYR A 161 27.16 -13.17 12.53
N SER A 162 28.05 -14.14 12.35
CA SER A 162 28.70 -14.38 11.06
C SER A 162 28.54 -15.83 10.56
N ASN A 163 27.56 -16.56 11.07
CA ASN A 163 27.27 -17.93 10.67
C ASN A 163 26.16 -17.97 9.59
N LYS A 164 25.02 -18.58 9.85
CA LYS A 164 23.89 -18.79 8.93
C LYS A 164 22.83 -17.69 9.05
N ILE A 165 22.94 -16.80 10.02
CA ILE A 165 22.06 -15.66 10.26
C ILE A 165 22.89 -14.38 10.24
N GLY A 166 22.39 -13.36 9.56
CA GLY A 166 22.91 -12.00 9.56
C GLY A 166 21.83 -11.03 10.10
N ILE A 167 22.16 -10.30 11.16
CA ILE A 167 21.30 -9.28 11.75
C ILE A 167 21.73 -7.91 11.22
N ASP A 168 20.89 -7.27 10.43
CA ASP A 168 21.16 -5.94 9.86
C ASP A 168 20.19 -4.91 10.46
N VAL A 169 20.65 -4.23 11.50
CA VAL A 169 19.85 -3.27 12.31
C VAL A 169 20.64 -2.02 12.68
N SER A 170 21.84 -1.83 12.13
CA SER A 170 22.69 -0.67 12.45
C SER A 170 22.03 0.67 12.14
N HIS A 171 21.15 0.70 11.13
CA HIS A 171 20.38 1.86 10.66
C HIS A 171 19.21 2.25 11.59
N ILE A 172 18.80 1.41 12.53
CA ILE A 172 17.71 1.72 13.46
C ILE A 172 18.21 2.74 14.48
N THR A 173 17.55 3.89 14.58
CA THR A 173 17.92 4.99 15.50
C THR A 173 17.34 4.79 16.90
N ASN A 174 16.18 4.14 17.02
CA ASN A 174 15.54 3.84 18.30
C ASN A 174 16.35 2.80 19.11
N SER A 175 17.06 3.27 20.13
CA SER A 175 17.90 2.41 20.97
C SER A 175 17.13 1.31 21.71
N ARG A 176 15.84 1.53 22.06
CA ARG A 176 15.00 0.52 22.71
C ARG A 176 14.74 -0.65 21.76
N GLU A 177 14.38 -0.36 20.52
CA GLU A 177 14.12 -1.36 19.48
C GLU A 177 15.42 -2.14 19.17
N LYS A 178 16.49 -1.41 18.88
CA LYS A 178 17.80 -2.00 18.57
C LYS A 178 18.32 -2.91 19.68
N ASN A 179 18.28 -2.47 20.92
CA ASN A 179 18.73 -3.28 22.07
C ASN A 179 17.84 -4.51 22.26
N TRP A 180 16.51 -4.37 22.10
CA TRP A 180 15.60 -5.51 22.19
C TRP A 180 15.95 -6.59 21.15
N ILE A 181 16.28 -6.20 19.92
CA ILE A 181 16.66 -7.14 18.86
C ILE A 181 17.96 -7.87 19.24
N TYR A 182 18.98 -7.13 19.66
CA TYR A 182 20.24 -7.75 20.08
C TYR A 182 20.06 -8.69 21.28
N ASP A 183 19.34 -8.25 22.30
CA ASP A 183 19.10 -9.05 23.50
C ASP A 183 18.28 -10.31 23.18
N SER A 184 17.23 -10.19 22.37
CA SER A 184 16.41 -11.33 21.93
C SER A 184 17.24 -12.31 21.10
N PHE A 185 18.05 -11.83 20.17
CA PHE A 185 18.89 -12.66 19.34
C PHE A 185 20.01 -13.33 20.13
N GLU A 186 20.69 -12.60 21.01
CA GLU A 186 21.81 -13.14 21.82
C GLU A 186 21.37 -14.15 22.89
N ASN A 187 20.21 -13.91 23.53
CA ASN A 187 19.66 -14.77 24.55
C ASN A 187 18.95 -16.01 23.99
N THR A 188 18.62 -16.01 22.72
CA THR A 188 18.12 -17.21 22.05
C THR A 188 19.32 -18.15 21.93
N ASP A 189 19.39 -19.15 22.83
CA ASP A 189 20.34 -20.21 22.65
C ASP A 189 20.19 -20.76 21.23
N SER A 190 21.30 -21.02 20.56
CA SER A 190 21.33 -21.80 19.32
C SER A 190 20.95 -23.27 19.61
N THR A 191 20.06 -23.45 20.57
CA THR A 191 19.62 -24.76 21.04
C THR A 191 18.68 -25.33 20.01
N ILE A 192 19.18 -26.28 19.38
CA ILE A 192 18.55 -27.50 19.01
C ILE A 192 17.07 -27.43 19.35
N GLU A 193 16.27 -27.18 18.29
CA GLU A 193 14.83 -27.40 18.34
C GLU A 193 14.56 -28.78 18.94
N SER A 194 13.45 -28.97 19.64
CA SER A 194 13.14 -30.28 20.20
C SER A 194 13.14 -31.34 19.11
N LYS A 195 13.37 -32.61 19.48
CA LYS A 195 13.36 -33.72 18.51
C LYS A 195 12.05 -33.77 17.71
N GLU A 196 10.94 -33.43 18.36
CA GLU A 196 9.62 -33.36 17.74
C GLU A 196 9.55 -32.24 16.70
N GLN A 197 10.11 -31.11 17.05
CA GLN A 197 10.15 -29.95 16.16
C GLN A 197 11.09 -30.16 14.96
N GLN A 198 12.21 -30.83 15.18
CA GLN A 198 13.13 -31.22 14.10
C GLN A 198 12.49 -32.25 13.16
N LYS A 199 11.73 -33.22 13.67
CA LYS A 199 10.93 -34.12 12.82
C LYS A 199 9.85 -33.39 12.04
N PHE A 200 9.15 -32.47 12.68
CA PHE A 200 8.15 -31.64 12.00
C PHE A 200 8.77 -30.82 10.87
N ILE A 201 9.91 -30.17 11.08
CA ILE A 201 10.63 -29.45 10.02
C ILE A 201 10.93 -30.38 8.85
N LEU A 202 11.43 -31.58 9.13
CA LEU A 202 11.71 -32.59 8.08
C LEU A 202 10.46 -32.98 7.29
N GLU A 203 9.35 -33.24 7.97
CA GLU A 203 8.08 -33.58 7.30
C GLU A 203 7.60 -32.44 6.41
N ARG A 204 7.80 -31.18 6.81
CA ARG A 204 7.47 -30.00 6.00
C ARG A 204 8.37 -29.87 4.77
N LEU A 205 9.66 -30.15 4.90
CA LEU A 205 10.59 -30.20 3.77
C LEU A 205 10.25 -31.35 2.79
N VAL A 206 9.85 -32.52 3.32
CA VAL A 206 9.34 -33.64 2.52
C VAL A 206 8.09 -33.23 1.75
N SER A 207 7.17 -32.50 2.39
CA SER A 207 5.95 -32.00 1.75
C SER A 207 6.26 -31.00 0.64
N ALA A 208 7.12 -30.04 0.89
CA ALA A 208 7.53 -29.01 -0.07
C ALA A 208 8.14 -29.63 -1.33
N ARG A 209 9.10 -30.53 -1.13
CA ARG A 209 9.79 -31.23 -2.21
C ARG A 209 8.90 -32.26 -2.90
N GLY A 210 8.08 -32.97 -2.12
CA GLY A 210 7.17 -34.02 -2.63
C GLY A 210 6.14 -33.49 -3.62
N LEU A 211 5.55 -32.33 -3.36
CA LEU A 211 4.62 -31.67 -4.30
C LEU A 211 5.33 -31.31 -5.61
N ALA A 212 6.51 -30.71 -5.52
CA ALA A 212 7.27 -30.29 -6.70
C ALA A 212 7.63 -31.49 -7.57
N GLN A 213 8.07 -32.61 -6.97
CA GLN A 213 8.38 -33.85 -7.67
C GLN A 213 7.11 -34.48 -8.30
N PHE A 214 6.01 -34.51 -7.57
CA PHE A 214 4.76 -35.05 -8.06
C PHE A 214 4.26 -34.29 -9.28
N LEU A 215 4.19 -32.96 -9.21
CA LEU A 215 3.76 -32.11 -10.31
C LEU A 215 4.72 -32.21 -11.52
N SER A 216 6.02 -32.34 -11.27
CA SER A 216 7.01 -32.52 -12.34
C SER A 216 6.80 -33.83 -13.10
N SER A 217 6.42 -34.90 -12.40
CA SER A 217 6.17 -36.22 -13.00
C SER A 217 4.85 -36.28 -13.73
N LYS A 218 3.80 -35.71 -13.15
CA LYS A 218 2.43 -35.79 -13.72
C LYS A 218 2.21 -34.78 -14.85
N TYR A 219 2.82 -33.58 -14.74
CA TYR A 219 2.65 -32.46 -15.68
C TYR A 219 4.00 -31.92 -16.15
N PRO A 220 4.78 -32.68 -16.93
CA PRO A 220 6.09 -32.26 -17.40
C PRO A 220 6.00 -30.99 -18.26
N GLY A 221 6.91 -30.04 -18.05
CA GLY A 221 6.98 -28.80 -18.83
C GLY A 221 5.89 -27.76 -18.56
N MET A 222 4.84 -28.09 -17.80
CA MET A 222 3.79 -27.11 -17.48
C MET A 222 4.26 -26.12 -16.42
N LYS A 223 3.98 -24.82 -16.67
CA LYS A 223 4.35 -23.73 -15.76
C LYS A 223 3.69 -23.87 -14.38
N ARG A 224 4.49 -23.86 -13.33
CA ARG A 224 4.05 -23.95 -11.93
C ARG A 224 4.86 -23.06 -10.97
N PHE A 225 5.99 -22.50 -11.42
CA PHE A 225 6.87 -21.64 -10.63
C PHE A 225 7.22 -22.23 -9.25
N GLY A 226 7.88 -23.39 -9.28
CA GLY A 226 8.24 -24.14 -8.08
C GLY A 226 9.18 -23.41 -7.12
N ILE A 227 9.22 -23.86 -5.85
CA ILE A 227 10.11 -23.35 -4.80
C ILE A 227 11.42 -24.15 -4.67
N ASP A 228 11.72 -25.02 -5.63
CA ASP A 228 12.89 -25.88 -5.56
C ASP A 228 14.18 -25.08 -5.34
N GLY A 229 14.86 -25.36 -4.22
CA GLY A 229 16.02 -24.62 -3.71
C GLY A 229 15.65 -23.59 -2.63
N CYS A 230 14.36 -23.47 -2.27
CA CYS A 230 13.85 -22.63 -1.20
C CYS A 230 12.78 -23.37 -0.37
N GLU A 231 12.92 -24.67 -0.19
CA GLU A 231 11.93 -25.52 0.50
C GLU A 231 11.69 -25.08 1.95
N SER A 232 12.68 -24.43 2.60
CA SER A 232 12.58 -23.87 3.96
C SER A 232 11.53 -22.76 4.09
N LEU A 233 11.00 -22.22 2.98
CA LEU A 233 9.86 -21.29 3.00
C LEU A 233 8.64 -21.92 3.69
N ILE A 234 8.39 -23.22 3.52
CA ILE A 234 7.21 -23.88 4.08
C ILE A 234 7.27 -23.93 5.62
N PRO A 235 8.31 -24.48 6.28
CA PRO A 235 8.40 -24.42 7.72
C PRO A 235 8.54 -23.00 8.28
N LEU A 236 9.09 -22.04 7.50
CA LEU A 236 9.09 -20.61 7.85
C LEU A 236 7.66 -20.08 8.04
N ILE A 237 6.80 -20.28 7.04
CA ILE A 237 5.40 -19.80 7.07
C ILE A 237 4.61 -20.47 8.19
N ASP A 238 4.75 -21.78 8.39
CA ASP A 238 4.11 -22.49 9.50
C ASP A 238 4.52 -21.89 10.86
N THR A 239 5.82 -21.56 11.01
CA THR A 239 6.34 -20.90 12.21
C THR A 239 5.77 -19.51 12.41
N LEU A 240 5.66 -18.72 11.35
CA LEU A 240 5.03 -17.40 11.43
C LEU A 240 3.56 -17.49 11.83
N ILE A 241 2.80 -18.43 11.28
CA ILE A 241 1.39 -18.66 11.65
C ILE A 241 1.29 -19.02 13.14
N GLU A 242 2.09 -19.96 13.60
CA GLU A 242 2.09 -20.40 15.00
C GLU A 242 2.45 -19.26 15.96
N ASN A 243 3.52 -18.49 15.67
CA ASN A 243 3.97 -17.40 16.56
C ASN A 243 3.07 -16.17 16.51
N THR A 244 2.51 -15.79 15.35
CA THR A 244 1.53 -14.70 15.33
C THR A 244 0.25 -15.06 16.06
N SER A 245 -0.19 -16.34 15.98
CA SER A 245 -1.31 -16.85 16.78
C SER A 245 -1.02 -16.77 18.28
N LYS A 246 0.22 -17.09 18.72
CA LYS A 246 0.67 -16.91 20.11
C LYS A 246 0.46 -15.47 20.60
N HIS A 247 0.59 -14.50 19.72
CA HIS A 247 0.40 -13.08 20.01
C HIS A 247 -1.05 -12.59 19.79
N GLY A 248 -1.98 -13.49 19.57
CA GLY A 248 -3.42 -13.21 19.48
C GLY A 248 -3.92 -12.96 18.04
N ALA A 249 -3.18 -13.35 17.02
CA ALA A 249 -3.68 -13.30 15.65
C ALA A 249 -4.81 -14.31 15.46
N GLU A 250 -5.97 -13.81 15.01
CA GLU A 250 -7.13 -14.60 14.63
C GLU A 250 -7.23 -14.74 13.11
N GLN A 251 -6.64 -13.80 12.37
CA GLN A 251 -6.62 -13.79 10.91
C GLN A 251 -5.23 -13.43 10.38
N ILE A 252 -4.77 -14.15 9.36
CA ILE A 252 -3.51 -13.86 8.67
C ILE A 252 -3.80 -13.73 7.19
N CYS A 253 -3.42 -12.59 6.60
CA CYS A 253 -3.63 -12.31 5.19
C CYS A 253 -2.28 -12.34 4.46
N PHE A 254 -2.18 -13.26 3.48
CA PHE A 254 -0.99 -13.41 2.65
C PHE A 254 -1.13 -12.68 1.32
N GLY A 255 -0.05 -11.98 0.93
CA GLY A 255 0.20 -11.55 -0.44
C GLY A 255 1.47 -12.17 -0.96
N MET A 256 1.47 -12.66 -2.19
CA MET A 256 2.66 -13.22 -2.81
C MET A 256 2.58 -13.27 -4.33
N ALA A 257 3.73 -13.25 -4.97
CA ALA A 257 3.88 -13.55 -6.39
C ALA A 257 3.65 -15.05 -6.69
N HIS A 258 3.87 -15.44 -7.94
CA HIS A 258 3.62 -16.80 -8.43
C HIS A 258 4.56 -17.88 -7.85
N ARG A 259 5.83 -17.53 -7.52
CA ARG A 259 6.83 -18.54 -7.09
C ARG A 259 6.49 -19.12 -5.72
N GLY A 260 6.36 -20.44 -5.67
CA GLY A 260 6.00 -21.17 -4.46
C GLY A 260 4.52 -21.14 -4.12
N ARG A 261 3.69 -20.40 -4.86
CA ARG A 261 2.26 -20.21 -4.55
C ARG A 261 1.49 -21.53 -4.49
N LEU A 262 1.71 -22.44 -5.45
CA LEU A 262 1.03 -23.75 -5.43
C LEU A 262 1.44 -24.57 -4.20
N ASN A 263 2.67 -24.42 -3.75
CA ASN A 263 3.16 -25.10 -2.55
C ASN A 263 2.50 -24.54 -1.28
N ILE A 264 2.37 -23.22 -1.17
CA ILE A 264 1.64 -22.56 -0.06
C ILE A 264 0.16 -22.98 -0.09
N LEU A 265 -0.50 -22.95 -1.25
CA LEU A 265 -1.91 -23.36 -1.39
C LEU A 265 -2.17 -24.77 -0.86
N VAL A 266 -1.32 -25.73 -1.23
CA VAL A 266 -1.54 -27.16 -0.91
C VAL A 266 -1.01 -27.50 0.47
N ASN A 267 0.25 -27.13 0.77
CA ASN A 267 0.91 -27.59 1.97
C ASN A 267 0.62 -26.72 3.21
N VAL A 268 0.38 -25.42 3.04
CA VAL A 268 0.09 -24.52 4.17
C VAL A 268 -1.42 -24.32 4.32
N LEU A 269 -2.07 -23.84 3.26
CA LEU A 269 -3.48 -23.47 3.32
C LEU A 269 -4.44 -24.65 3.17
N GLY A 270 -3.96 -25.85 2.81
CA GLY A 270 -4.73 -27.07 2.76
C GLY A 270 -5.68 -27.19 1.55
N LYS A 271 -5.41 -26.45 0.46
CA LYS A 271 -6.15 -26.66 -0.80
C LYS A 271 -6.00 -28.11 -1.24
N VAL A 272 -7.11 -28.75 -1.54
CA VAL A 272 -7.13 -30.16 -1.92
C VAL A 272 -6.40 -30.34 -3.25
N SER A 273 -5.50 -31.36 -3.32
CA SER A 273 -4.69 -31.58 -4.52
C SER A 273 -5.53 -31.93 -5.76
N LYS A 274 -6.71 -32.53 -5.58
CA LYS A 274 -7.66 -32.76 -6.67
C LYS A 274 -8.09 -31.46 -7.38
N ASP A 275 -8.40 -30.40 -6.62
CA ASP A 275 -8.82 -29.11 -7.20
C ASP A 275 -7.66 -28.42 -7.92
N LEU A 276 -6.43 -28.63 -7.43
CA LEU A 276 -5.25 -28.13 -8.12
C LEU A 276 -5.04 -28.88 -9.45
N PHE A 277 -5.24 -30.20 -9.47
CA PHE A 277 -5.08 -31.01 -10.69
C PHE A 277 -6.10 -30.63 -11.75
N ALA A 278 -7.36 -30.39 -11.39
CA ALA A 278 -8.38 -29.91 -12.33
C ALA A 278 -7.92 -28.61 -13.03
N ALA A 279 -7.26 -27.70 -12.28
CA ALA A 279 -6.69 -26.48 -12.87
C ALA A 279 -5.47 -26.74 -13.80
N PHE A 280 -4.78 -27.87 -13.69
CA PHE A 280 -3.74 -28.29 -14.64
C PHE A 280 -4.32 -28.98 -15.89
N GLU A 281 -5.41 -29.68 -15.72
CA GLU A 281 -6.06 -30.48 -16.79
C GLU A 281 -7.03 -29.62 -17.62
N GLU A 282 -7.14 -28.29 -17.26
CA GLU A 282 -8.06 -27.33 -17.91
C GLU A 282 -9.54 -27.80 -17.89
N ASP A 283 -9.85 -28.67 -16.95
CA ASP A 283 -11.21 -29.20 -16.72
C ASP A 283 -12.00 -28.18 -15.83
N ILE A 284 -11.92 -26.89 -16.22
CA ILE A 284 -12.70 -25.84 -15.60
C ILE A 284 -13.90 -25.59 -16.48
N ASP A 285 -15.08 -25.84 -15.92
CA ASP A 285 -16.34 -25.55 -16.59
C ASP A 285 -16.47 -24.04 -16.82
N LEU A 286 -16.16 -23.59 -18.03
CA LEU A 286 -16.24 -22.19 -18.48
C LEU A 286 -17.69 -21.77 -18.79
N GLN A 287 -18.72 -22.49 -18.33
CA GLN A 287 -20.13 -22.16 -18.58
C GLN A 287 -20.60 -20.85 -17.88
N GLY A 288 -19.76 -20.22 -17.07
CA GLY A 288 -20.02 -18.91 -16.47
C GLY A 288 -19.47 -17.74 -17.28
N MET A 289 -19.98 -16.51 -17.00
CA MET A 289 -19.49 -15.26 -17.60
C MET A 289 -18.05 -14.87 -17.18
N ASN A 290 -17.44 -15.64 -16.30
CA ASN A 290 -16.12 -15.36 -15.73
C ASN A 290 -15.02 -15.91 -16.61
N THR A 291 -14.03 -15.09 -16.93
CA THR A 291 -12.87 -15.50 -17.73
C THR A 291 -11.90 -16.39 -16.96
N GLY A 292 -12.00 -16.39 -15.62
CA GLY A 292 -11.06 -17.08 -14.74
C GLY A 292 -9.65 -16.48 -14.81
N ASP A 293 -8.71 -17.13 -14.13
CA ASP A 293 -7.28 -16.76 -14.15
C ASP A 293 -6.41 -18.02 -14.08
N VAL A 294 -5.11 -17.87 -14.36
CA VAL A 294 -4.16 -18.98 -14.31
C VAL A 294 -3.98 -19.50 -12.88
N LYS A 295 -3.71 -20.79 -12.76
CA LYS A 295 -3.63 -21.50 -11.48
C LYS A 295 -2.69 -20.90 -10.43
N TYR A 296 -1.62 -20.24 -10.86
CA TYR A 296 -0.62 -19.60 -9.97
C TYR A 296 -0.95 -18.15 -9.60
N HIS A 297 -2.17 -17.68 -9.92
CA HIS A 297 -2.72 -16.39 -9.45
C HIS A 297 -3.89 -16.56 -8.47
N LEU A 298 -4.45 -17.77 -8.37
CA LEU A 298 -5.64 -18.01 -7.56
C LEU A 298 -5.39 -17.80 -6.08
N GLY A 299 -6.36 -17.17 -5.42
CA GLY A 299 -6.45 -17.07 -3.99
C GLY A 299 -7.06 -18.30 -3.33
N PHE A 300 -6.96 -18.38 -2.03
CA PHE A 300 -7.61 -19.42 -1.23
C PHE A 300 -7.67 -19.00 0.24
N SER A 301 -8.62 -19.54 0.99
CA SER A 301 -8.68 -19.34 2.44
C SER A 301 -9.14 -20.60 3.16
N SER A 302 -8.65 -20.77 4.38
CA SER A 302 -9.00 -21.89 5.26
C SER A 302 -8.79 -21.49 6.72
N ASN A 303 -9.23 -22.34 7.65
CA ASN A 303 -8.91 -22.22 9.06
C ASN A 303 -7.89 -23.28 9.44
N LEU A 304 -6.92 -22.87 10.24
CA LEU A 304 -5.87 -23.73 10.76
C LEU A 304 -5.91 -23.73 12.29
N SER A 305 -5.84 -24.91 12.89
CA SER A 305 -5.66 -25.04 14.35
C SER A 305 -4.19 -24.89 14.72
N THR A 306 -3.90 -23.96 15.61
CA THR A 306 -2.59 -23.79 16.22
C THR A 306 -2.64 -24.20 17.70
N LYS A 307 -1.50 -24.25 18.36
CA LYS A 307 -1.44 -24.50 19.83
C LYS A 307 -2.14 -23.40 20.64
N TYR A 308 -2.38 -22.23 20.02
CA TYR A 308 -2.91 -21.04 20.69
C TYR A 308 -4.34 -20.70 20.26
N GLY A 309 -4.95 -21.50 19.41
CA GLY A 309 -6.29 -21.33 18.89
C GLY A 309 -6.38 -21.46 17.37
N ASP A 310 -7.59 -21.37 16.86
CA ASP A 310 -7.83 -21.43 15.42
C ASP A 310 -7.54 -20.07 14.78
N VAL A 311 -6.86 -20.10 13.63
CA VAL A 311 -6.50 -18.91 12.84
C VAL A 311 -7.07 -19.04 11.45
N HIS A 312 -7.77 -18.00 10.99
CA HIS A 312 -8.17 -17.89 9.59
C HIS A 312 -7.01 -17.41 8.74
N VAL A 313 -6.61 -18.19 7.76
CA VAL A 313 -5.55 -17.84 6.82
C VAL A 313 -6.14 -17.59 5.44
N SER A 314 -5.73 -16.51 4.78
CA SER A 314 -6.19 -16.16 3.43
C SER A 314 -5.03 -15.72 2.55
N LEU A 315 -4.98 -16.25 1.33
CA LEU A 315 -4.05 -15.83 0.29
C LEU A 315 -4.80 -15.04 -0.77
N THR A 316 -4.46 -13.78 -0.92
CA THR A 316 -5.09 -12.89 -1.88
C THR A 316 -4.74 -13.29 -3.32
N ASN A 317 -5.71 -13.18 -4.24
CA ASN A 317 -5.43 -13.29 -5.67
C ASN A 317 -4.42 -12.23 -6.11
N ASN A 318 -3.57 -12.53 -7.08
CA ASN A 318 -2.65 -11.56 -7.64
C ASN A 318 -2.52 -11.69 -9.17
N PRO A 319 -2.19 -10.62 -9.89
CA PRO A 319 -1.80 -10.68 -11.30
C PRO A 319 -0.32 -11.06 -11.45
N SER A 320 0.15 -11.17 -12.69
CA SER A 320 1.59 -11.31 -12.99
C SER A 320 2.41 -10.05 -12.74
N HIS A 321 1.76 -8.91 -12.51
CA HIS A 321 2.41 -7.65 -12.15
C HIS A 321 2.92 -7.75 -10.71
N LEU A 322 4.24 -7.87 -10.57
CA LEU A 322 4.88 -8.14 -9.28
C LEU A 322 4.68 -6.97 -8.31
N GLU A 323 4.50 -7.30 -7.04
CA GLU A 323 4.40 -6.39 -5.88
C GLU A 323 3.11 -5.55 -5.79
N ILE A 324 2.31 -5.43 -6.85
CA ILE A 324 1.08 -4.62 -6.83
C ILE A 324 0.03 -5.16 -5.85
N VAL A 325 0.13 -6.40 -5.44
CA VAL A 325 -0.74 -7.03 -4.43
C VAL A 325 -0.45 -6.51 -3.01
N ASN A 326 0.72 -5.93 -2.75
CA ASN A 326 1.13 -5.49 -1.42
C ASN A 326 0.15 -4.50 -0.78
N PRO A 327 -0.14 -3.34 -1.38
CA PRO A 327 -1.12 -2.42 -0.82
C PRO A 327 -2.54 -2.99 -0.79
N VAL A 328 -2.90 -3.87 -1.71
CA VAL A 328 -4.20 -4.56 -1.70
C VAL A 328 -4.37 -5.42 -0.46
N VAL A 329 -3.34 -6.17 -0.07
CA VAL A 329 -3.35 -6.99 1.15
C VAL A 329 -3.40 -6.12 2.39
N THR A 330 -2.59 -5.07 2.49
CA THR A 330 -2.60 -4.18 3.65
C THR A 330 -3.93 -3.44 3.78
N GLY A 331 -4.55 -3.04 2.67
CA GLY A 331 -5.91 -2.49 2.65
C GLY A 331 -6.97 -3.48 3.14
N SER A 332 -6.88 -4.75 2.70
CA SER A 332 -7.76 -5.83 3.18
C SER A 332 -7.58 -6.09 4.68
N VAL A 333 -6.34 -6.09 5.17
CA VAL A 333 -6.04 -6.23 6.61
C VAL A 333 -6.66 -5.08 7.40
N ARG A 334 -6.46 -3.83 6.95
CA ARG A 334 -7.02 -2.66 7.63
C ARG A 334 -8.55 -2.71 7.70
N ALA A 335 -9.23 -3.10 6.63
CA ALA A 335 -10.68 -3.25 6.62
C ALA A 335 -11.16 -4.30 7.63
N ARG A 336 -10.44 -5.41 7.77
CA ARG A 336 -10.73 -6.45 8.77
C ARG A 336 -10.49 -5.96 10.19
N GLN A 337 -9.36 -5.28 10.44
CA GLN A 337 -9.05 -4.66 11.74
C GLN A 337 -10.14 -3.67 12.15
N ASP A 338 -10.53 -2.79 11.25
CA ASP A 338 -11.56 -1.78 11.50
C ASP A 338 -12.92 -2.41 11.79
N ARG A 339 -13.32 -3.46 11.04
CA ARG A 339 -14.56 -4.19 11.25
C ARG A 339 -14.58 -4.96 12.58
N LEU A 340 -13.45 -5.53 12.98
CA LEU A 340 -13.30 -6.28 14.23
C LEU A 340 -13.05 -5.39 15.46
N GLY A 341 -12.90 -4.08 15.27
CA GLY A 341 -12.49 -3.15 16.33
C GLY A 341 -11.09 -3.46 16.89
N ASP A 342 -10.18 -3.97 16.05
CA ASP A 342 -8.80 -4.33 16.42
C ASP A 342 -7.92 -3.09 16.56
N SER A 343 -8.11 -2.35 17.64
CA SER A 343 -7.35 -1.13 17.93
C SER A 343 -5.86 -1.39 18.20
N PHE A 344 -5.52 -2.56 18.71
CA PHE A 344 -4.12 -2.98 18.98
C PHE A 344 -3.44 -3.55 17.75
N ARG A 345 -4.18 -3.84 16.67
CA ARG A 345 -3.67 -4.36 15.40
C ARG A 345 -2.84 -5.64 15.54
N ASN A 346 -3.29 -6.53 16.41
CA ASN A 346 -2.70 -7.85 16.63
C ASN A 346 -3.60 -9.01 16.19
N ARG A 347 -4.93 -8.78 16.05
CA ARG A 347 -5.87 -9.83 15.64
C ARG A 347 -5.81 -10.15 14.15
N VAL A 348 -5.46 -9.17 13.30
CA VAL A 348 -5.32 -9.38 11.85
C VAL A 348 -3.92 -8.96 11.41
N VAL A 349 -3.16 -9.90 10.84
CA VAL A 349 -1.73 -9.73 10.54
C VAL A 349 -1.46 -9.92 9.05
N PRO A 350 -0.78 -8.98 8.36
CA PRO A 350 -0.31 -9.18 7.00
C PRO A 350 1.04 -9.88 6.95
N ILE A 351 1.19 -10.83 6.00
CA ILE A 351 2.46 -11.43 5.61
C ILE A 351 2.61 -11.30 4.10
N LEU A 352 3.66 -10.63 3.66
CA LEU A 352 3.96 -10.43 2.24
C LEU A 352 5.21 -11.22 1.85
N ILE A 353 5.10 -12.02 0.79
CA ILE A 353 6.18 -12.86 0.27
C ILE A 353 6.61 -12.32 -1.10
N HIS A 354 7.87 -11.92 -1.20
CA HIS A 354 8.43 -11.19 -2.33
C HIS A 354 9.52 -11.99 -3.05
N GLY A 355 9.78 -11.64 -4.31
CA GLY A 355 11.04 -11.99 -4.96
C GLY A 355 12.06 -10.85 -4.75
N ASP A 356 13.33 -11.20 -4.59
CA ASP A 356 14.41 -10.25 -4.33
C ASP A 356 14.53 -9.12 -5.37
N ALA A 357 14.50 -9.46 -6.65
CA ALA A 357 14.58 -8.47 -7.71
C ALA A 357 13.36 -7.55 -7.79
N ALA A 358 12.16 -8.10 -7.53
CA ALA A 358 10.93 -7.32 -7.53
C ALA A 358 10.86 -6.40 -6.30
N PHE A 359 11.22 -6.89 -5.12
CA PHE A 359 11.26 -6.09 -3.89
C PHE A 359 12.19 -4.88 -4.03
N ALA A 360 13.37 -5.08 -4.60
CA ALA A 360 14.34 -4.00 -4.82
C ALA A 360 13.93 -3.02 -5.93
N GLY A 361 13.18 -3.47 -6.95
CA GLY A 361 12.99 -2.73 -8.19
C GLY A 361 11.62 -2.09 -8.41
N GLN A 362 10.56 -2.60 -7.77
CA GLN A 362 9.21 -2.09 -7.97
C GLN A 362 8.88 -0.91 -7.05
N GLY A 363 8.53 0.26 -7.62
CA GLY A 363 8.25 1.48 -6.87
C GLY A 363 7.14 1.33 -5.84
N VAL A 364 6.11 0.53 -6.13
CA VAL A 364 4.99 0.25 -5.22
C VAL A 364 5.41 -0.35 -3.88
N VAL A 365 6.57 -1.03 -3.83
CA VAL A 365 7.15 -1.54 -2.57
C VAL A 365 7.54 -0.37 -1.69
N MET A 366 8.26 0.63 -2.22
CA MET A 366 8.66 1.83 -1.47
C MET A 366 7.44 2.62 -1.00
N GLU A 367 6.43 2.78 -1.86
CA GLU A 367 5.17 3.45 -1.50
C GLU A 367 4.47 2.71 -0.35
N THR A 368 4.34 1.39 -0.43
CA THR A 368 3.72 0.55 0.62
C THR A 368 4.48 0.64 1.94
N LEU A 369 5.82 0.62 1.90
CA LEU A 369 6.65 0.80 3.09
C LEU A 369 6.43 2.18 3.73
N GLN A 370 6.36 3.27 2.94
CA GLN A 370 6.07 4.60 3.45
C GLN A 370 4.68 4.73 4.08
N MET A 371 3.71 3.95 3.62
CA MET A 371 2.36 3.91 4.19
C MET A 371 2.31 3.24 5.57
N SER A 372 3.24 2.34 5.89
CA SER A 372 3.16 1.36 6.97
C SER A 372 2.94 1.94 8.36
N GLN A 373 3.47 3.13 8.65
CA GLN A 373 3.35 3.82 9.95
C GLN A 373 2.46 5.05 9.89
N THR A 374 1.86 5.36 8.74
CA THR A 374 0.97 6.51 8.62
C THR A 374 -0.41 6.23 9.21
N ARG A 375 -1.06 7.28 9.72
CA ARG A 375 -2.34 7.19 10.42
C ARG A 375 -3.44 6.53 9.57
N ALA A 376 -3.51 6.88 8.29
CA ALA A 376 -4.53 6.40 7.38
C ALA A 376 -4.35 4.93 6.97
N TYR A 377 -3.11 4.42 6.95
CA TYR A 377 -2.77 3.17 6.27
C TYR A 377 -2.09 2.13 7.16
N GLY A 378 -1.56 2.52 8.31
CA GLY A 378 -0.87 1.61 9.21
C GLY A 378 -1.73 0.41 9.63
N VAL A 379 -1.13 -0.78 9.65
CA VAL A 379 -1.76 -2.06 9.99
C VAL A 379 -1.11 -2.76 11.19
N GLY A 380 -0.25 -2.04 11.91
CA GLY A 380 0.50 -2.59 13.05
C GLY A 380 1.66 -3.48 12.62
N GLY A 381 2.28 -3.15 11.51
CA GLY A 381 3.44 -3.85 10.95
C GLY A 381 3.10 -5.03 10.05
N THR A 382 3.89 -5.17 8.99
CA THR A 382 3.86 -6.26 8.02
C THR A 382 5.09 -7.14 8.20
N ILE A 383 4.95 -8.45 8.11
CA ILE A 383 6.09 -9.37 8.02
C ILE A 383 6.38 -9.59 6.54
N HIS A 384 7.54 -9.10 6.09
CA HIS A 384 8.03 -9.28 4.73
C HIS A 384 8.98 -10.46 4.65
N VAL A 385 8.71 -11.41 3.75
CA VAL A 385 9.57 -12.57 3.50
C VAL A 385 10.11 -12.47 2.07
N ILE A 386 11.39 -12.26 1.93
CA ILE A 386 12.04 -12.16 0.62
C ILE A 386 12.57 -13.54 0.22
N VAL A 387 11.98 -14.16 -0.80
CA VAL A 387 12.50 -15.37 -1.43
C VAL A 387 13.65 -14.96 -2.34
N ASN A 388 14.82 -14.80 -1.73
CA ASN A 388 16.01 -14.30 -2.39
C ASN A 388 16.76 -15.43 -3.09
N ASN A 389 16.36 -15.73 -4.29
CA ASN A 389 17.03 -16.76 -5.11
C ASN A 389 18.22 -16.22 -5.94
N GLN A 390 18.65 -15.00 -5.69
CA GLN A 390 19.84 -14.35 -6.24
C GLN A 390 19.81 -14.15 -7.77
N ILE A 391 18.62 -14.20 -8.38
CA ILE A 391 18.42 -14.02 -9.81
C ILE A 391 17.03 -13.48 -10.12
N GLY A 392 16.94 -12.38 -10.89
CA GLY A 392 15.69 -11.83 -11.42
C GLY A 392 15.55 -12.16 -12.91
N PHE A 393 14.58 -13.03 -13.29
CA PHE A 393 14.51 -13.60 -14.64
C PHE A 393 15.83 -14.24 -15.08
N THR A 394 16.64 -13.55 -15.86
CA THR A 394 17.99 -13.93 -16.30
C THR A 394 19.10 -13.02 -15.77
N THR A 395 18.77 -12.00 -14.96
CA THR A 395 19.73 -11.07 -14.36
C THR A 395 20.25 -11.63 -13.05
N SER A 396 21.52 -12.07 -13.03
CA SER A 396 22.19 -12.61 -11.84
C SER A 396 23.40 -11.79 -11.40
N ASN A 397 23.92 -10.90 -12.28
CA ASN A 397 25.00 -10.00 -11.92
C ASN A 397 24.51 -8.88 -11.02
N SER A 398 25.13 -8.69 -9.87
CA SER A 398 24.79 -7.64 -8.92
C SER A 398 24.90 -6.23 -9.52
N ALA A 399 25.87 -6.00 -10.40
CA ALA A 399 26.07 -4.71 -11.08
C ALA A 399 24.92 -4.32 -12.02
N ASP A 400 24.16 -5.32 -12.53
CA ASP A 400 23.01 -5.10 -13.40
C ASP A 400 21.67 -5.11 -12.66
N SER A 401 21.66 -5.62 -11.41
CA SER A 401 20.43 -5.87 -10.70
C SER A 401 20.04 -4.77 -9.72
N ARG A 402 20.99 -4.12 -9.07
CA ARG A 402 20.73 -3.06 -8.07
C ARG A 402 21.99 -2.30 -7.68
N SER A 403 21.82 -1.10 -7.16
CA SER A 403 22.89 -0.26 -6.62
C SER A 403 23.27 -0.56 -5.18
N THR A 404 22.45 -1.34 -4.46
CA THR A 404 22.64 -1.65 -3.05
C THR A 404 23.30 -3.01 -2.84
N ARG A 405 23.86 -3.23 -1.65
CA ARG A 405 24.45 -4.52 -1.28
C ARG A 405 23.39 -5.63 -1.25
N TYR A 406 22.30 -5.38 -0.55
CA TYR A 406 21.19 -6.32 -0.43
C TYR A 406 19.95 -5.80 -1.16
N ALA A 407 19.11 -6.71 -1.64
CA ALA A 407 17.81 -6.35 -2.20
C ALA A 407 16.89 -5.70 -1.15
N THR A 408 17.14 -6.00 0.11
CA THR A 408 16.38 -5.53 1.28
C THR A 408 16.79 -4.14 1.78
N ASP A 409 17.88 -3.55 1.26
CA ASP A 409 18.37 -2.24 1.70
C ASP A 409 17.35 -1.11 1.52
N ILE A 410 16.40 -1.27 0.58
CA ILE A 410 15.31 -0.31 0.40
C ILE A 410 14.37 -0.21 1.60
N SER A 411 14.34 -1.19 2.50
CA SER A 411 13.50 -1.13 3.71
C SER A 411 14.15 -0.34 4.85
N LYS A 412 15.44 -0.02 4.72
CA LYS A 412 16.19 0.73 5.74
C LYS A 412 15.68 2.15 5.95
N PHE A 413 15.06 2.77 4.94
CA PHE A 413 14.56 4.14 5.05
C PHE A 413 13.38 4.30 6.03
N ILE A 414 12.68 3.20 6.37
CA ILE A 414 11.65 3.19 7.44
C ILE A 414 12.17 2.56 8.73
N GLU A 415 13.48 2.38 8.86
CA GLU A 415 14.16 1.77 10.02
C GLU A 415 13.68 0.34 10.33
N THR A 416 13.36 -0.43 9.32
CA THR A 416 12.89 -1.82 9.46
C THR A 416 14.05 -2.76 9.74
N PRO A 417 14.01 -3.62 10.77
CA PRO A 417 15.03 -4.65 10.99
C PRO A 417 15.02 -5.68 9.87
N ILE A 418 16.21 -6.09 9.46
CA ILE A 418 16.41 -7.09 8.42
C ILE A 418 17.15 -8.28 8.99
N PHE A 419 16.57 -9.47 8.83
CA PHE A 419 17.15 -10.73 9.25
C PHE A 419 17.47 -11.57 8.01
N HIS A 420 18.74 -11.59 7.62
CA HIS A 420 19.23 -12.46 6.57
C HIS A 420 19.43 -13.88 7.08
N VAL A 421 19.00 -14.88 6.33
CA VAL A 421 19.18 -16.27 6.73
C VAL A 421 19.42 -17.18 5.52
N ASN A 422 20.36 -18.12 5.69
CA ASN A 422 20.64 -19.13 4.69
C ASN A 422 19.53 -20.20 4.69
N ALA A 423 18.85 -20.37 3.57
CA ALA A 423 17.73 -21.29 3.41
C ALA A 423 18.12 -22.78 3.58
N ASP A 424 19.40 -23.14 3.47
CA ASP A 424 19.89 -24.50 3.70
C ASP A 424 19.96 -24.88 5.18
N ASP A 425 19.74 -23.93 6.08
CA ASP A 425 19.63 -24.18 7.52
C ASP A 425 18.21 -23.90 8.01
N PRO A 426 17.29 -24.88 7.94
CA PRO A 426 15.89 -24.67 8.32
C PRO A 426 15.70 -24.35 9.82
N GLU A 427 16.64 -24.75 10.71
CA GLU A 427 16.57 -24.38 12.13
C GLU A 427 16.90 -22.89 12.34
N ALA A 428 17.89 -22.37 11.61
CA ALA A 428 18.18 -20.93 11.57
C ALA A 428 17.00 -20.14 11.01
N VAL A 429 16.33 -20.67 9.98
CA VAL A 429 15.12 -20.08 9.40
C VAL A 429 14.00 -20.00 10.43
N ILE A 430 13.77 -21.05 11.21
CA ILE A 430 12.78 -21.05 12.30
C ILE A 430 13.13 -19.99 13.37
N GLN A 431 14.40 -19.88 13.73
CA GLN A 431 14.84 -18.89 14.73
C GLN A 431 14.52 -17.45 14.30
N VAL A 432 14.86 -17.07 13.06
CA VAL A 432 14.57 -15.71 12.59
C VAL A 432 13.07 -15.47 12.41
N SER A 433 12.30 -16.51 12.06
CA SER A 433 10.84 -16.40 11.92
C SER A 433 10.17 -16.08 13.26
N LYS A 434 10.61 -16.73 14.34
CA LYS A 434 10.15 -16.43 15.71
C LYS A 434 10.51 -15.00 16.10
N LEU A 435 11.76 -14.60 15.89
CA LEU A 435 12.24 -13.24 16.20
C LEU A 435 11.45 -12.15 15.43
N ALA A 436 11.16 -12.38 14.16
CA ALA A 436 10.39 -11.45 13.32
C ALA A 436 8.95 -11.30 13.82
N ALA A 437 8.27 -12.41 14.16
CA ALA A 437 6.92 -12.36 14.70
C ALA A 437 6.87 -11.63 16.04
N ASP A 438 7.81 -11.92 16.94
CA ASP A 438 7.94 -11.28 18.26
C ASP A 438 8.24 -9.78 18.11
N TYR A 439 9.11 -9.37 17.18
CA TYR A 439 9.40 -7.94 16.90
C TYR A 439 8.15 -7.20 16.41
N ARG A 440 7.48 -7.75 15.39
CA ARG A 440 6.25 -7.16 14.84
C ARG A 440 5.20 -6.95 15.92
N ASP A 441 5.03 -7.92 16.80
CA ASP A 441 4.05 -7.81 17.86
C ASP A 441 4.43 -6.79 18.92
N ASN A 442 5.68 -6.75 19.34
CA ASN A 442 6.15 -5.82 20.36
C ASN A 442 6.16 -4.35 19.91
N PHE A 443 6.52 -4.10 18.65
CA PHE A 443 6.72 -2.73 18.15
C PHE A 443 5.67 -2.25 17.16
N LYS A 444 4.81 -3.15 16.67
CA LYS A 444 3.78 -2.85 15.66
C LYS A 444 4.36 -2.16 14.41
N LYS A 445 5.55 -2.60 14.01
CA LYS A 445 6.32 -2.12 12.85
C LYS A 445 6.63 -3.27 11.89
N ASP A 446 6.96 -2.90 10.66
CA ASP A 446 7.39 -3.85 9.65
C ASP A 446 8.70 -4.54 10.03
N VAL A 447 8.88 -5.75 9.53
CA VAL A 447 10.09 -6.56 9.70
C VAL A 447 10.36 -7.36 8.43
N VAL A 448 11.63 -7.49 8.07
CA VAL A 448 12.06 -8.19 6.85
C VAL A 448 12.86 -9.45 7.19
N ILE A 449 12.47 -10.58 6.60
CA ILE A 449 13.24 -11.82 6.58
C ILE A 449 13.77 -12.00 5.15
N ASP A 450 15.08 -11.93 4.98
CA ASP A 450 15.76 -12.21 3.71
C ASP A 450 16.16 -13.68 3.67
N LEU A 451 15.32 -14.52 3.06
CA LEU A 451 15.54 -15.96 2.92
C LEU A 451 16.44 -16.21 1.71
N VAL A 452 17.76 -16.20 1.92
CA VAL A 452 18.75 -16.38 0.86
C VAL A 452 18.80 -17.84 0.41
N CYS A 453 18.41 -18.06 -0.81
CA CYS A 453 18.23 -19.38 -1.42
C CYS A 453 18.77 -19.42 -2.85
N TYR A 454 18.35 -20.40 -3.62
CA TYR A 454 18.64 -20.49 -5.06
C TYR A 454 17.46 -21.06 -5.82
N ARG A 455 17.44 -20.85 -7.13
CA ARG A 455 16.40 -21.34 -8.03
C ARG A 455 16.91 -22.56 -8.80
N ARG A 456 16.41 -23.75 -8.50
CA ARG A 456 16.92 -25.01 -9.12
C ARG A 456 16.54 -25.18 -10.58
N SER A 457 15.39 -24.73 -10.98
CA SER A 457 14.89 -24.73 -12.37
C SER A 457 15.04 -23.34 -13.00
N GLY A 458 14.68 -23.17 -14.27
CA GLY A 458 14.64 -21.85 -14.91
C GLY A 458 13.63 -20.87 -14.29
N HIS A 459 13.37 -19.75 -14.95
CA HIS A 459 12.32 -18.82 -14.50
C HIS A 459 10.98 -19.56 -14.39
N ASN A 460 10.70 -20.42 -15.33
CA ASN A 460 9.62 -21.41 -15.27
C ASN A 460 10.16 -22.78 -15.72
N GLU A 461 9.31 -23.81 -15.68
CA GLU A 461 9.72 -25.19 -15.93
C GLU A 461 10.03 -25.53 -17.39
N ALA A 462 9.70 -24.65 -18.33
CA ALA A 462 10.04 -24.77 -19.75
C ALA A 462 11.34 -24.05 -20.12
N ASP A 463 11.95 -23.32 -19.18
CA ASP A 463 13.15 -22.52 -19.39
C ASP A 463 14.43 -23.32 -19.04
N ASP A 464 15.46 -23.28 -19.91
CA ASP A 464 16.80 -23.81 -19.59
C ASP A 464 17.75 -22.69 -19.18
N PRO A 465 17.96 -22.52 -17.88
CA PRO A 465 18.78 -21.42 -17.35
C PRO A 465 20.28 -21.62 -17.56
N SER A 466 20.73 -22.80 -18.01
CA SER A 466 22.14 -23.05 -18.23
C SER A 466 22.71 -22.27 -19.44
N SER A 467 21.84 -21.81 -20.32
CA SER A 467 22.21 -20.96 -21.48
C SER A 467 22.61 -19.54 -21.07
N THR A 468 22.05 -19.01 -19.96
CA THR A 468 22.31 -17.63 -19.50
C THR A 468 23.17 -17.56 -18.23
N GLN A 469 23.06 -18.55 -17.33
CA GLN A 469 23.82 -18.63 -16.06
C GLN A 469 24.57 -19.97 -15.91
N PRO A 470 25.53 -20.31 -16.78
CA PRO A 470 26.17 -21.63 -16.80
C PRO A 470 26.95 -21.93 -15.52
N VAL A 471 27.61 -20.93 -14.93
CA VAL A 471 28.41 -21.11 -13.70
C VAL A 471 27.51 -21.40 -12.50
N MET A 472 26.48 -20.58 -12.31
CA MET A 472 25.50 -20.72 -11.21
C MET A 472 24.78 -22.07 -11.30
N TYR A 473 24.27 -22.45 -12.46
CA TYR A 473 23.55 -23.71 -12.61
C TYR A 473 24.45 -24.95 -12.58
N LYS A 474 25.74 -24.81 -12.92
CA LYS A 474 26.75 -25.86 -12.66
C LYS A 474 26.95 -26.09 -11.15
N ALA A 475 26.96 -25.02 -10.35
CA ALA A 475 26.98 -25.10 -8.90
C ALA A 475 25.70 -25.74 -8.35
N ILE A 476 24.52 -25.25 -8.77
CA ILE A 476 23.20 -25.75 -8.36
C ILE A 476 23.03 -27.24 -8.64
N LYS A 477 23.47 -27.74 -9.78
CA LYS A 477 23.39 -29.17 -10.16
C LYS A 477 24.18 -30.07 -9.20
N LYS A 478 25.29 -29.58 -8.65
CA LYS A 478 26.14 -30.32 -7.71
C LYS A 478 25.67 -30.19 -6.25
N HIS A 479 24.92 -29.13 -5.98
CA HIS A 479 24.50 -28.83 -4.61
C HIS A 479 23.36 -29.75 -4.18
N PRO A 480 23.43 -30.39 -2.99
CA PRO A 480 22.34 -31.20 -2.46
C PRO A 480 21.12 -30.31 -2.17
N THR A 481 19.92 -30.91 -2.11
CA THR A 481 18.72 -30.18 -1.72
C THR A 481 18.71 -29.93 -0.21
N VAL A 482 18.00 -28.89 0.24
CA VAL A 482 17.77 -28.61 1.68
C VAL A 482 17.26 -29.87 2.40
N LEU A 483 16.33 -30.60 1.77
CA LEU A 483 15.81 -31.86 2.29
C LEU A 483 16.93 -32.89 2.51
N GLN A 484 17.83 -33.08 1.54
CA GLN A 484 18.94 -34.03 1.68
C GLN A 484 19.90 -33.63 2.79
N LEU A 485 20.26 -32.34 2.85
CA LEU A 485 21.15 -31.81 3.91
C LEU A 485 20.55 -32.03 5.30
N TYR A 486 19.25 -31.79 5.43
CA TYR A 486 18.60 -31.93 6.74
C TYR A 486 18.33 -33.41 7.12
N GLU A 487 17.97 -34.26 6.14
CA GLU A 487 17.89 -35.71 6.32
C GLU A 487 19.24 -36.25 6.88
N GLU A 488 20.33 -35.93 6.22
CA GLU A 488 21.68 -36.37 6.65
C GLU A 488 22.03 -35.89 8.05
N LYS A 489 21.76 -34.62 8.37
CA LYS A 489 21.97 -34.06 9.72
C LYS A 489 21.21 -34.83 10.78
N LEU A 490 19.92 -35.12 10.56
CA LEU A 490 19.10 -35.81 11.56
C LEU A 490 19.40 -37.28 11.69
N ILE A 491 19.75 -37.96 10.60
CA ILE A 491 20.20 -39.37 10.65
C ILE A 491 21.54 -39.49 11.40
N ASN A 492 22.51 -38.62 11.08
CA ASN A 492 23.84 -38.65 11.74
C ASN A 492 23.76 -38.33 13.26
N SER A 493 22.76 -37.53 13.66
CA SER A 493 22.48 -37.23 15.06
C SER A 493 21.60 -38.28 15.77
N GLY A 494 21.17 -39.28 15.08
CA GLY A 494 20.33 -40.36 15.66
C GLY A 494 18.91 -39.93 16.03
N ILE A 495 18.41 -38.85 15.45
CA ILE A 495 17.04 -38.35 15.71
C ILE A 495 16.00 -39.12 14.90
N ILE A 496 16.35 -39.52 13.69
CA ILE A 496 15.51 -40.29 12.75
C ILE A 496 16.33 -41.42 12.11
N SER A 497 15.60 -42.38 11.54
CA SER A 497 16.17 -43.45 10.71
C SER A 497 15.87 -43.23 9.23
N ASN A 498 16.61 -43.95 8.37
CA ASN A 498 16.29 -43.96 6.92
C ASN A 498 14.88 -44.49 6.63
N GLU A 499 14.34 -45.39 7.48
CA GLU A 499 13.00 -45.92 7.32
C GLU A 499 11.93 -44.90 7.66
N ASP A 500 12.16 -44.03 8.63
CA ASP A 500 11.25 -42.91 8.94
C ASP A 500 11.12 -41.97 7.74
N VAL A 501 12.25 -41.61 7.11
CA VAL A 501 12.28 -40.75 5.92
C VAL A 501 11.48 -41.36 4.75
N ARG A 502 11.68 -42.65 4.50
CA ARG A 502 10.93 -43.39 3.47
C ARG A 502 9.44 -43.38 3.76
N THR A 503 9.07 -43.56 5.03
CA THR A 503 7.68 -43.55 5.48
C THR A 503 7.04 -42.18 5.26
N PHE A 504 7.70 -41.08 5.63
CA PHE A 504 7.20 -39.72 5.40
C PHE A 504 6.97 -39.47 3.91
N LYS A 505 7.94 -39.77 3.06
CA LYS A 505 7.84 -39.61 1.60
C LYS A 505 6.69 -40.42 1.00
N LYS A 506 6.52 -41.68 1.43
CA LYS A 506 5.44 -42.59 0.97
C LYS A 506 4.07 -42.08 1.43
N THR A 507 3.94 -41.70 2.68
CA THR A 507 2.69 -41.18 3.27
C THR A 507 2.23 -39.93 2.53
N TYR A 508 3.13 -38.94 2.35
CA TYR A 508 2.84 -37.72 1.63
C TYR A 508 2.39 -37.98 0.18
N ARG A 509 3.16 -38.79 -0.55
CA ARG A 509 2.82 -39.15 -1.93
C ARG A 509 1.46 -39.82 -2.03
N SER A 510 1.15 -40.77 -1.16
CA SER A 510 -0.15 -41.45 -1.14
C SER A 510 -1.30 -40.48 -0.84
N ALA A 511 -1.11 -39.49 0.00
CA ALA A 511 -2.12 -38.48 0.32
C ALA A 511 -2.42 -37.58 -0.92
N ILE A 512 -1.37 -37.12 -1.61
CA ILE A 512 -1.49 -36.33 -2.84
C ILE A 512 -2.18 -37.11 -3.96
N GLU A 513 -1.78 -38.38 -4.17
CA GLU A 513 -2.38 -39.25 -5.19
C GLU A 513 -3.87 -39.55 -4.95
N LYS A 514 -4.27 -39.61 -3.69
CA LYS A 514 -5.67 -39.79 -3.28
C LYS A 514 -6.51 -38.52 -3.31
N GLY A 515 -5.93 -37.39 -3.71
CA GLY A 515 -6.61 -36.10 -3.72
C GLY A 515 -7.02 -35.59 -2.33
N LYS A 516 -6.30 -35.96 -1.27
CA LYS A 516 -6.57 -35.51 0.10
C LYS A 516 -5.84 -34.21 0.42
N SER A 517 -6.37 -33.46 1.37
CA SER A 517 -5.59 -32.39 1.99
C SER A 517 -4.37 -32.99 2.71
N VAL A 518 -3.24 -32.30 2.58
CA VAL A 518 -1.96 -32.68 3.20
C VAL A 518 -1.52 -31.74 4.32
N THR A 519 -2.35 -30.74 4.63
CA THR A 519 -2.14 -29.85 5.78
C THR A 519 -2.55 -30.55 7.06
N PHE A 520 -1.69 -30.49 8.07
CA PHE A 520 -1.84 -31.28 9.29
C PHE A 520 -2.94 -30.79 10.23
N ASN A 521 -3.30 -29.52 10.13
CA ASN A 521 -4.04 -28.79 11.16
C ASN A 521 -5.23 -28.01 10.59
N LEU A 522 -5.89 -28.53 9.55
CA LEU A 522 -7.12 -27.93 9.08
C LEU A 522 -8.18 -27.96 10.16
N ALA A 523 -8.72 -26.79 10.50
CA ALA A 523 -9.84 -26.64 11.39
C ALA A 523 -11.15 -26.53 10.60
N PRO A 524 -12.29 -27.00 11.17
CA PRO A 524 -13.60 -26.72 10.61
C PRO A 524 -13.87 -25.21 10.63
N ARG A 525 -14.75 -24.75 9.75
CA ARG A 525 -15.20 -23.35 9.81
C ARG A 525 -15.90 -23.11 11.15
N SER A 526 -15.24 -22.37 12.04
CA SER A 526 -15.79 -21.93 13.32
C SER A 526 -16.07 -20.42 13.23
N ASN A 527 -17.19 -20.00 13.86
CA ASN A 527 -17.64 -18.61 14.03
C ASN A 527 -18.02 -17.86 12.73
N GLU A 528 -19.32 -17.91 12.41
CA GLU A 528 -19.92 -17.10 11.33
C GLU A 528 -19.73 -15.58 11.55
N ASP A 529 -19.56 -15.10 12.80
CA ASP A 529 -19.39 -13.69 13.16
C ASP A 529 -18.07 -13.05 12.66
N GLN A 530 -17.07 -13.86 12.34
CA GLN A 530 -15.80 -13.36 11.78
C GLN A 530 -15.84 -13.11 10.26
N TRP A 531 -16.90 -13.60 9.59
CA TRP A 531 -17.05 -13.55 8.15
C TRP A 531 -17.95 -12.40 7.74
N PHE A 532 -17.68 -11.84 6.58
CA PHE A 532 -18.63 -10.96 5.94
C PHE A 532 -19.55 -11.77 5.01
N ASP A 533 -20.86 -11.63 5.18
CA ASP A 533 -21.84 -12.27 4.30
C ASP A 533 -21.93 -11.50 2.97
N TRP A 534 -21.42 -12.10 1.90
CA TRP A 534 -21.49 -11.55 0.57
C TRP A 534 -22.78 -11.85 -0.20
N ASN A 535 -23.59 -12.80 0.27
CA ASN A 535 -24.81 -13.22 -0.43
C ASN A 535 -25.76 -12.06 -0.78
N PRO A 536 -25.94 -11.04 0.07
CA PRO A 536 -26.79 -9.89 -0.27
C PRO A 536 -26.32 -9.07 -1.48
N TYR A 537 -25.06 -9.23 -1.87
CA TYR A 537 -24.39 -8.42 -2.90
C TYR A 537 -24.17 -9.17 -4.22
N LEU A 538 -24.42 -10.48 -4.25
CA LEU A 538 -24.27 -11.31 -5.44
C LEU A 538 -25.45 -11.11 -6.41
N ASP A 539 -25.21 -11.28 -7.70
CA ASP A 539 -26.20 -11.28 -8.79
C ASP A 539 -27.06 -10.00 -8.89
N LYS A 540 -26.55 -8.87 -8.40
CA LYS A 540 -27.25 -7.58 -8.43
C LYS A 540 -27.10 -6.88 -9.77
N LYS A 541 -28.20 -6.24 -10.19
CA LYS A 541 -28.26 -5.55 -11.48
C LYS A 541 -28.05 -4.03 -11.30
N TRP A 542 -27.41 -3.42 -12.29
CA TRP A 542 -27.06 -2.01 -12.21
C TRP A 542 -28.26 -1.06 -12.20
N TYR A 543 -29.40 -1.51 -12.73
CA TYR A 543 -30.64 -0.73 -12.83
C TYR A 543 -31.62 -0.97 -11.66
N GLU A 544 -31.24 -1.74 -10.63
CA GLU A 544 -32.06 -1.89 -9.43
C GLU A 544 -32.27 -0.52 -8.77
N HIS A 545 -33.53 -0.22 -8.50
CA HIS A 545 -33.93 1.03 -7.87
C HIS A 545 -33.59 1.03 -6.39
N VAL A 546 -33.16 2.18 -5.88
CA VAL A 546 -33.01 2.45 -4.45
C VAL A 546 -33.45 3.88 -4.17
N GLU A 547 -34.15 4.08 -3.08
CA GLU A 547 -34.60 5.40 -2.62
C GLU A 547 -33.39 6.17 -2.06
N THR A 548 -33.13 7.34 -2.65
CA THR A 548 -31.97 8.16 -2.27
C THR A 548 -32.33 9.54 -1.72
N LYS A 549 -33.60 9.92 -1.75
CA LYS A 549 -34.08 11.20 -1.25
C LYS A 549 -34.04 11.28 0.28
N LEU A 550 -34.04 12.47 0.80
CA LEU A 550 -34.09 12.76 2.23
C LEU A 550 -35.28 13.68 2.56
N SER A 551 -35.84 13.56 3.77
CA SER A 551 -36.80 14.56 4.22
C SER A 551 -36.12 15.90 4.49
N HIS A 552 -36.82 17.01 4.28
CA HIS A 552 -36.32 18.36 4.62
C HIS A 552 -35.89 18.44 6.09
N LYS A 553 -36.67 17.81 6.99
CA LYS A 553 -36.35 17.74 8.41
C LYS A 553 -35.00 17.05 8.66
N THR A 554 -34.70 15.99 7.93
CA THR A 554 -33.41 15.28 8.02
C THR A 554 -32.28 16.17 7.54
N ILE A 555 -32.43 16.86 6.39
CA ILE A 555 -31.43 17.79 5.86
C ILE A 555 -31.10 18.88 6.87
N LEU A 556 -32.11 19.52 7.47
CA LEU A 556 -31.91 20.53 8.52
C LEU A 556 -31.17 19.98 9.74
N SER A 557 -31.57 18.80 10.22
CA SER A 557 -30.94 18.16 11.38
C SER A 557 -29.44 17.84 11.12
N LEU A 558 -29.14 17.25 9.98
CA LEU A 558 -27.77 16.91 9.60
C LEU A 558 -26.94 18.16 9.38
N THR A 559 -27.49 19.20 8.72
CA THR A 559 -26.81 20.47 8.50
C THR A 559 -26.41 21.13 9.80
N LYS A 560 -27.30 21.15 10.79
CA LYS A 560 -26.97 21.67 12.12
C LYS A 560 -25.79 20.93 12.74
N GLN A 561 -25.72 19.63 12.57
CA GLN A 561 -24.61 18.82 13.12
C GLN A 561 -23.28 19.09 12.40
N ILE A 562 -23.26 19.06 11.06
CA ILE A 562 -22.01 19.26 10.27
C ILE A 562 -21.52 20.70 10.26
N THR A 563 -22.33 21.66 10.70
CA THR A 563 -21.93 23.09 10.84
C THR A 563 -21.74 23.51 12.30
N SER A 564 -21.85 22.57 13.23
CA SER A 564 -21.51 22.80 14.65
C SER A 564 -20.02 22.60 14.85
N VAL A 565 -19.44 23.43 15.71
CA VAL A 565 -18.03 23.35 16.11
C VAL A 565 -17.93 23.26 17.64
N PRO A 566 -16.83 22.71 18.18
CA PRO A 566 -16.58 22.69 19.62
C PRO A 566 -16.58 24.09 20.25
N GLU A 567 -16.81 24.17 21.56
CA GLU A 567 -16.68 25.41 22.32
C GLU A 567 -15.26 25.96 22.18
N ASN A 568 -15.14 27.28 22.02
CA ASN A 568 -13.88 28.02 21.84
C ASN A 568 -13.13 27.76 20.52
N PHE A 569 -13.71 27.00 19.58
CA PHE A 569 -13.12 26.74 18.28
C PHE A 569 -13.21 27.99 17.38
N GLN A 570 -12.08 28.52 16.96
CA GLN A 570 -12.03 29.72 16.10
C GLN A 570 -11.95 29.34 14.62
N LEU A 571 -13.07 29.54 13.92
CA LEU A 571 -13.14 29.32 12.47
C LEU A 571 -12.46 30.45 11.70
N GLN A 572 -11.73 30.07 10.66
CA GLN A 572 -11.27 31.00 9.62
C GLN A 572 -12.48 31.67 8.95
N LYS A 573 -12.39 32.95 8.62
CA LYS A 573 -13.51 33.78 8.11
C LYS A 573 -14.24 33.15 6.92
N LYS A 574 -13.49 32.59 5.96
CA LYS A 574 -14.08 31.91 4.78
C LYS A 574 -14.87 30.66 5.16
N VAL A 575 -14.32 29.84 6.06
CA VAL A 575 -14.98 28.62 6.55
C VAL A 575 -16.24 28.96 7.32
N LYS A 576 -16.20 30.01 8.16
CA LYS A 576 -17.38 30.52 8.86
C LYS A 576 -18.48 30.93 7.89
N LYS A 577 -18.11 31.58 6.78
CA LYS A 577 -19.06 31.95 5.72
C LYS A 577 -19.65 30.69 5.06
N ILE A 578 -18.80 29.70 4.68
CA ILE A 578 -19.26 28.43 4.08
C ILE A 578 -20.27 27.74 5.00
N PHE A 579 -20.05 27.70 6.31
CA PHE A 579 -20.97 27.09 7.26
C PHE A 579 -22.30 27.85 7.34
N SER A 580 -22.26 29.18 7.37
CA SER A 580 -23.47 30.00 7.32
C SER A 580 -24.24 29.80 6.01
N ASP A 581 -23.53 29.76 4.87
CA ASP A 581 -24.16 29.53 3.56
C ASP A 581 -24.83 28.14 3.50
N ARG A 582 -24.18 27.10 4.05
CA ARG A 582 -24.77 25.73 4.16
C ARG A 582 -26.05 25.70 4.98
N GLN A 583 -26.13 26.48 6.05
CA GLN A 583 -27.37 26.60 6.85
C GLN A 583 -28.49 27.25 6.02
N GLN A 584 -28.17 28.28 5.25
CA GLN A 584 -29.15 28.92 4.35
C GLN A 584 -29.55 28.03 3.18
N MET A 585 -28.63 27.21 2.66
CA MET A 585 -28.95 26.19 1.65
C MET A 585 -29.92 25.13 2.20
N ALA A 586 -29.75 24.73 3.44
CA ALA A 586 -30.62 23.75 4.09
C ALA A 586 -32.04 24.27 4.37
N THR A 587 -32.22 25.58 4.57
CA THR A 587 -33.53 26.24 4.72
C THR A 587 -34.18 26.53 3.37
N GLY A 588 -33.42 26.48 2.26
CA GLY A 588 -33.89 26.84 0.92
C GLY A 588 -33.72 28.33 0.57
N ASP A 589 -33.10 29.12 1.46
CA ASP A 589 -32.83 30.56 1.22
C ASP A 589 -31.71 30.80 0.20
N LEU A 590 -30.82 29.81 0.05
CA LEU A 590 -29.79 29.77 -0.98
C LEU A 590 -29.85 28.47 -1.79
N PRO A 591 -29.54 28.50 -3.08
CA PRO A 591 -29.42 27.28 -3.87
C PRO A 591 -28.23 26.44 -3.39
N ILE A 592 -28.39 25.13 -3.43
CA ILE A 592 -27.40 24.17 -2.93
C ILE A 592 -26.23 24.08 -3.91
N ASN A 593 -25.00 24.21 -3.39
CA ASN A 593 -23.78 24.02 -4.14
C ASN A 593 -23.23 22.58 -4.01
N TRP A 594 -22.24 22.27 -4.84
CA TRP A 594 -21.63 20.93 -4.89
C TRP A 594 -21.07 20.45 -3.54
N GLY A 595 -20.28 21.29 -2.87
CA GLY A 595 -19.64 20.90 -1.61
C GLY A 595 -20.66 20.58 -0.50
N PHE A 596 -21.80 21.27 -0.47
CA PHE A 596 -22.85 20.95 0.47
C PHE A 596 -23.60 19.67 0.07
N GLY A 597 -23.86 19.47 -1.23
CA GLY A 597 -24.47 18.24 -1.77
C GLY A 597 -23.67 16.98 -1.39
N GLU A 598 -22.34 17.01 -1.54
CA GLU A 598 -21.47 15.92 -1.09
C GLU A 598 -21.56 15.71 0.42
N MET A 599 -21.41 16.78 1.21
CA MET A 599 -21.38 16.67 2.68
C MET A 599 -22.69 16.15 3.26
N ILE A 600 -23.83 16.50 2.69
CA ILE A 600 -25.15 15.97 3.11
C ILE A 600 -25.31 14.51 2.69
N ALA A 601 -24.78 14.09 1.54
CA ALA A 601 -24.74 12.67 1.17
C ALA A 601 -23.97 11.85 2.21
N TYR A 602 -22.77 12.28 2.58
CA TYR A 602 -21.95 11.59 3.59
C TYR A 602 -22.61 11.60 4.98
N ALA A 603 -23.13 12.74 5.42
CA ALA A 603 -23.81 12.87 6.70
C ALA A 603 -25.02 11.92 6.82
N SER A 604 -25.83 11.84 5.77
CA SER A 604 -26.99 10.97 5.75
C SER A 604 -26.64 9.48 5.73
N LEU A 605 -25.57 9.08 5.02
CA LEU A 605 -25.11 7.70 5.01
C LEU A 605 -24.58 7.27 6.38
N LEU A 606 -23.86 8.16 7.08
CA LEU A 606 -23.43 7.91 8.46
C LEU A 606 -24.64 7.76 9.42
N GLU A 607 -25.65 8.60 9.29
CA GLU A 607 -26.90 8.46 10.08
C GLU A 607 -27.61 7.11 9.81
N GLU A 608 -27.49 6.60 8.58
CA GLU A 608 -28.01 5.28 8.16
C GLU A 608 -27.01 4.11 8.43
N ASN A 609 -25.99 4.32 9.27
CA ASN A 609 -24.98 3.32 9.68
C ASN A 609 -24.06 2.82 8.56
N PHE A 610 -23.83 3.61 7.52
CA PHE A 610 -22.82 3.29 6.52
C PHE A 610 -21.46 3.89 6.92
N PRO A 611 -20.45 3.09 7.22
CA PRO A 611 -19.12 3.61 7.48
C PRO A 611 -18.54 4.22 6.19
N ILE A 612 -17.80 5.32 6.35
CA ILE A 612 -17.19 6.04 5.23
C ILE A 612 -15.69 6.11 5.42
N ARG A 613 -14.96 5.71 4.39
CA ARG A 613 -13.53 5.92 4.25
C ARG A 613 -13.26 6.72 2.99
N PHE A 614 -12.61 7.87 3.15
CA PHE A 614 -12.31 8.76 2.06
C PHE A 614 -10.85 9.20 2.13
N THR A 615 -10.08 8.89 1.10
CA THR A 615 -8.66 9.22 1.00
C THR A 615 -8.32 9.82 -0.36
N GLY A 616 -7.19 10.51 -0.43
CA GLY A 616 -6.69 11.18 -1.63
C GLY A 616 -5.88 12.40 -1.24
N GLN A 617 -5.40 13.14 -2.23
CA GLN A 617 -4.58 14.33 -2.00
C GLN A 617 -5.48 15.57 -1.83
N ASP A 618 -5.24 16.37 -0.79
CA ASP A 618 -6.03 17.57 -0.43
C ASP A 618 -7.54 17.33 -0.18
N ILE A 619 -7.97 16.11 0.10
CA ILE A 619 -9.40 15.79 0.16
C ILE A 619 -10.10 16.32 1.40
N ARG A 620 -9.39 16.56 2.49
CA ARG A 620 -9.96 17.11 3.74
C ARG A 620 -10.60 18.47 3.53
N ARG A 621 -9.98 19.30 2.71
CA ARG A 621 -10.48 20.60 2.25
C ARG A 621 -11.23 20.49 0.91
N GLY A 622 -10.82 19.55 0.07
CA GLY A 622 -11.06 19.46 -1.35
C GLY A 622 -10.04 20.30 -2.14
N THR A 623 -9.44 19.72 -3.19
CA THR A 623 -8.41 20.41 -4.01
C THR A 623 -8.86 21.80 -4.47
N PHE A 624 -10.15 21.94 -4.79
CA PHE A 624 -10.75 23.20 -5.23
C PHE A 624 -11.42 23.99 -4.10
N ASP A 625 -11.09 23.70 -2.83
CA ASP A 625 -11.55 24.46 -1.67
C ASP A 625 -13.10 24.48 -1.54
N HIS A 626 -13.73 23.34 -1.79
CA HIS A 626 -15.19 23.19 -1.86
C HIS A 626 -15.79 22.34 -0.74
N ARG A 627 -15.01 21.38 -0.21
CA ARG A 627 -15.52 20.35 0.73
C ARG A 627 -15.47 20.81 2.20
N HIS A 628 -14.30 21.17 2.69
CA HIS A 628 -14.07 21.50 4.10
C HIS A 628 -14.71 20.50 5.07
N ALA A 629 -14.43 19.20 4.87
CA ALA A 629 -14.89 18.14 5.76
C ALA A 629 -14.12 18.17 7.10
N VAL A 630 -12.85 18.54 7.05
CA VAL A 630 -12.03 18.83 8.22
C VAL A 630 -11.73 20.32 8.23
N ILE A 631 -11.99 20.94 9.35
CA ILE A 631 -11.73 22.35 9.62
C ILE A 631 -10.67 22.48 10.71
N PHE A 632 -9.97 23.61 10.75
CA PHE A 632 -8.83 23.81 11.64
C PHE A 632 -9.07 24.99 12.55
N ASP A 633 -8.82 24.80 13.85
CA ASP A 633 -8.83 25.88 14.83
C ASP A 633 -7.72 26.89 14.52
N GLN A 634 -8.06 28.17 14.52
CA GLN A 634 -7.08 29.22 14.24
C GLN A 634 -6.21 29.54 15.45
N ASN A 635 -6.49 28.96 16.62
CA ASN A 635 -5.69 29.17 17.85
C ASN A 635 -4.52 28.20 17.94
N ASP A 636 -4.75 26.90 17.69
CA ASP A 636 -3.79 25.81 17.94
C ASP A 636 -3.54 24.91 16.73
N GLY A 637 -4.33 25.08 15.65
CA GLY A 637 -4.22 24.28 14.43
C GLY A 637 -4.86 22.90 14.50
N GLU A 638 -5.55 22.56 15.58
CA GLU A 638 -6.22 21.26 15.72
C GLU A 638 -7.32 21.07 14.67
N GLY A 639 -7.32 19.89 14.07
CA GLY A 639 -8.27 19.53 13.03
C GLY A 639 -9.55 18.91 13.59
N TYR A 640 -10.69 19.43 13.21
CA TYR A 640 -12.01 18.91 13.58
C TYR A 640 -12.76 18.36 12.38
N LEU A 641 -13.08 17.06 12.40
CA LEU A 641 -13.90 16.40 11.38
C LEU A 641 -15.38 16.55 11.77
N SER A 642 -16.11 17.40 11.05
CA SER A 642 -17.49 17.75 11.38
C SER A 642 -18.47 16.58 11.32
N LEU A 643 -18.15 15.53 10.59
CA LEU A 643 -18.97 14.30 10.46
C LEU A 643 -18.86 13.36 11.67
N ASN A 644 -17.84 13.50 12.53
CA ASN A 644 -17.65 12.61 13.69
C ASN A 644 -18.87 12.58 14.62
N SER A 645 -19.49 13.73 14.86
CA SER A 645 -20.66 13.82 15.75
C SER A 645 -21.85 12.97 15.29
N ILE A 646 -21.99 12.74 13.98
CA ILE A 646 -23.01 11.87 13.40
C ILE A 646 -22.57 10.42 13.48
N ALA A 647 -21.33 10.14 13.11
CA ALA A 647 -20.77 8.79 13.18
C ALA A 647 -20.83 8.20 14.59
N ASP A 648 -20.47 9.00 15.61
CA ASP A 648 -20.49 8.58 17.02
C ASP A 648 -21.92 8.26 17.50
N LYS A 649 -22.91 9.08 17.14
CA LYS A 649 -24.32 8.85 17.48
C LYS A 649 -24.89 7.59 16.84
N SER A 650 -24.48 7.31 15.61
CA SER A 650 -24.95 6.16 14.84
C SER A 650 -24.10 4.91 15.07
N ASN A 651 -23.12 4.97 15.98
CA ASN A 651 -22.17 3.89 16.25
C ASN A 651 -21.53 3.34 14.96
N THR A 652 -21.16 4.26 14.08
CA THR A 652 -20.49 3.96 12.81
C THR A 652 -19.15 4.69 12.72
N ARG A 653 -18.49 4.63 11.60
CA ARG A 653 -17.12 5.13 11.45
C ARG A 653 -17.00 6.08 10.26
N VAL A 654 -16.27 7.16 10.43
CA VAL A 654 -15.87 8.05 9.35
C VAL A 654 -14.38 8.31 9.41
N GLU A 655 -13.71 8.11 8.29
CA GLU A 655 -12.28 8.35 8.11
C GLU A 655 -12.08 9.22 6.88
N ILE A 656 -11.52 10.40 7.04
CA ILE A 656 -11.18 11.34 5.97
C ILE A 656 -9.73 11.78 6.14
N TYR A 657 -8.86 11.30 5.27
CA TYR A 657 -7.43 11.53 5.36
C TYR A 657 -6.82 12.01 4.05
N ASP A 658 -6.05 13.08 4.13
CA ASP A 658 -5.13 13.39 3.04
C ASP A 658 -4.08 12.27 2.96
N SER A 659 -3.90 11.71 1.78
CA SER A 659 -2.93 10.64 1.52
C SER A 659 -1.51 11.21 1.39
N LEU A 660 -0.52 10.32 1.44
CA LEU A 660 0.81 10.67 0.90
C LEU A 660 0.70 10.88 -0.62
N LEU A 661 1.72 11.53 -1.21
CA LEU A 661 1.80 11.78 -2.66
C LEU A 661 2.15 10.49 -3.40
N SER A 662 1.19 9.60 -3.51
CA SER A 662 1.24 8.33 -4.22
C SER A 662 -0.15 8.01 -4.73
N GLU A 663 -0.28 7.59 -5.95
CA GLU A 663 -1.54 7.11 -6.53
C GLU A 663 -1.60 5.59 -6.51
N GLU A 664 -0.49 4.91 -6.85
CA GLU A 664 -0.47 3.47 -7.08
C GLU A 664 -0.76 2.67 -5.80
N ALA A 665 0.06 2.84 -4.78
CA ALA A 665 -0.13 2.11 -3.52
C ALA A 665 -1.40 2.57 -2.78
N VAL A 666 -1.73 3.86 -2.82
CA VAL A 666 -2.93 4.40 -2.17
C VAL A 666 -4.19 3.80 -2.80
N LEU A 667 -4.31 3.84 -4.13
CA LEU A 667 -5.48 3.27 -4.82
C LEU A 667 -5.55 1.74 -4.65
N GLY A 668 -4.40 1.06 -4.67
CA GLY A 668 -4.31 -0.38 -4.38
C GLY A 668 -4.82 -0.74 -2.99
N PHE A 669 -4.47 0.08 -2.00
CA PHE A 669 -4.95 -0.08 -0.62
C PHE A 669 -6.47 0.12 -0.53
N GLU A 670 -7.00 1.19 -1.10
CA GLU A 670 -8.44 1.48 -1.06
C GLU A 670 -9.26 0.43 -1.83
N TYR A 671 -8.72 -0.13 -2.91
CA TYR A 671 -9.32 -1.30 -3.56
C TYR A 671 -9.37 -2.50 -2.61
N GLY A 672 -8.26 -2.85 -1.97
CA GLY A 672 -8.19 -3.95 -1.01
C GLY A 672 -9.15 -3.76 0.17
N TYR A 673 -9.27 -2.52 0.66
CA TYR A 673 -10.20 -2.15 1.72
C TYR A 673 -11.66 -2.33 1.27
N SER A 674 -12.03 -1.79 0.11
CA SER A 674 -13.39 -1.85 -0.42
C SER A 674 -13.84 -3.27 -0.79
N ALA A 675 -12.92 -4.10 -1.32
CA ALA A 675 -13.17 -5.49 -1.65
C ALA A 675 -13.29 -6.40 -0.41
N THR A 676 -13.00 -5.87 0.77
CA THR A 676 -13.08 -6.60 2.05
C THR A 676 -14.24 -6.12 2.91
N TRP A 677 -14.68 -4.88 2.74
CA TRP A 677 -15.77 -4.30 3.51
C TRP A 677 -16.85 -3.68 2.61
N PRO A 678 -17.74 -4.50 2.03
CA PRO A 678 -18.74 -4.02 1.05
C PRO A 678 -19.90 -3.21 1.65
N SER A 679 -20.11 -3.20 2.96
CA SER A 679 -21.12 -2.37 3.63
C SER A 679 -20.66 -0.92 3.86
N GLY A 680 -19.39 -0.60 3.59
CA GLY A 680 -18.85 0.76 3.68
C GLY A 680 -18.82 1.47 2.34
N LEU A 681 -18.81 2.80 2.38
CA LEU A 681 -18.50 3.66 1.22
C LEU A 681 -17.01 4.00 1.26
N VAL A 682 -16.24 3.48 0.32
CA VAL A 682 -14.80 3.73 0.17
C VAL A 682 -14.59 4.63 -1.04
N ILE A 683 -13.93 5.77 -0.82
CA ILE A 683 -13.71 6.79 -1.85
C ILE A 683 -12.22 7.10 -1.95
N TRP A 684 -11.70 7.11 -3.16
CA TRP A 684 -10.42 7.69 -3.50
C TRP A 684 -10.60 8.85 -4.48
N GLU A 685 -10.02 10.01 -4.19
CA GLU A 685 -10.04 11.17 -5.07
C GLU A 685 -8.64 11.49 -5.56
N ALA A 686 -8.46 11.56 -6.87
CA ALA A 686 -7.25 12.10 -7.46
C ALA A 686 -7.22 13.62 -7.29
N GLN A 687 -6.03 14.22 -7.12
CA GLN A 687 -5.92 15.68 -7.06
C GLN A 687 -6.43 16.33 -8.36
N PHE A 688 -6.03 15.79 -9.50
CA PHE A 688 -6.63 15.95 -10.81
C PHE A 688 -6.81 14.55 -11.43
N GLY A 689 -7.87 14.38 -12.22
CA GLY A 689 -8.18 13.08 -12.80
C GLY A 689 -7.08 12.52 -13.72
N ASP A 690 -6.26 13.36 -14.33
CA ASP A 690 -5.12 12.94 -15.15
C ASP A 690 -4.09 12.13 -14.36
N PHE A 691 -3.93 12.41 -13.07
CA PHE A 691 -2.98 11.69 -12.21
C PHE A 691 -3.38 10.24 -11.90
N ALA A 692 -4.61 9.83 -12.19
CA ALA A 692 -5.03 8.43 -12.08
C ALA A 692 -4.17 7.48 -12.91
N ASN A 693 -3.47 7.96 -13.94
CA ASN A 693 -2.54 7.17 -14.74
C ASN A 693 -1.34 6.65 -13.94
N GLY A 694 -0.96 7.32 -12.85
CA GLY A 694 0.05 6.84 -11.91
C GLY A 694 -0.34 5.52 -11.22
N ALA A 695 -1.63 5.19 -11.19
CA ALA A 695 -2.16 3.93 -10.64
C ALA A 695 -2.80 3.03 -11.73
N GLN A 696 -2.40 3.17 -12.99
CA GLN A 696 -3.04 2.45 -14.10
C GLN A 696 -3.01 0.93 -13.92
N VAL A 697 -1.93 0.39 -13.35
CA VAL A 697 -1.83 -1.06 -13.09
C VAL A 697 -2.89 -1.54 -12.10
N VAL A 698 -3.23 -0.75 -11.08
CA VAL A 698 -4.31 -1.07 -10.13
C VAL A 698 -5.66 -1.03 -10.83
N ILE A 699 -5.87 -0.01 -11.67
CA ILE A 699 -7.11 0.13 -12.46
C ILE A 699 -7.30 -1.11 -13.33
N ASP A 700 -6.29 -1.48 -14.14
CA ASP A 700 -6.38 -2.56 -15.12
C ASP A 700 -6.44 -3.94 -14.47
N GLN A 701 -5.62 -4.19 -13.43
CA GLN A 701 -5.43 -5.52 -12.89
C GLN A 701 -6.40 -5.89 -11.77
N PHE A 702 -6.97 -4.91 -11.08
CA PHE A 702 -7.86 -5.13 -9.95
C PHE A 702 -9.24 -4.49 -10.15
N ILE A 703 -9.32 -3.17 -10.37
CA ILE A 703 -10.59 -2.43 -10.33
C ILE A 703 -11.53 -2.88 -11.45
N VAL A 704 -11.06 -2.93 -12.69
CA VAL A 704 -11.92 -3.26 -13.84
C VAL A 704 -12.02 -4.76 -14.12
N SER A 705 -11.11 -5.58 -13.60
CA SER A 705 -10.99 -7.00 -13.97
C SER A 705 -11.13 -7.99 -12.81
N GLY A 706 -11.13 -7.51 -11.55
CA GLY A 706 -11.13 -8.37 -10.37
C GLY A 706 -12.38 -9.25 -10.25
N GLU A 707 -13.56 -8.75 -10.65
CA GLU A 707 -14.78 -9.53 -10.65
C GLU A 707 -14.69 -10.70 -11.66
N HIS A 708 -14.28 -10.44 -12.88
CA HIS A 708 -14.21 -11.46 -13.95
C HIS A 708 -13.09 -12.48 -13.76
N LYS A 709 -11.94 -12.06 -13.22
CA LYS A 709 -10.80 -12.96 -13.00
C LYS A 709 -10.94 -13.78 -11.72
N TRP A 710 -11.46 -13.18 -10.65
CA TRP A 710 -11.35 -13.71 -9.29
C TRP A 710 -12.65 -13.67 -8.49
N GLU A 711 -13.76 -13.26 -9.09
CA GLU A 711 -15.04 -13.09 -8.42
C GLU A 711 -14.97 -12.13 -7.22
N ARG A 712 -14.11 -11.11 -7.32
CA ARG A 712 -13.90 -10.11 -6.26
C ARG A 712 -14.67 -8.84 -6.57
N LEU A 713 -15.78 -8.66 -5.85
CA LEU A 713 -16.58 -7.45 -5.92
C LEU A 713 -15.93 -6.31 -5.14
N SER A 714 -16.11 -5.08 -5.63
CA SER A 714 -15.64 -3.87 -4.97
C SER A 714 -16.65 -2.73 -5.18
N GLY A 715 -16.97 -2.01 -4.11
CA GLY A 715 -17.82 -0.81 -4.16
C GLY A 715 -17.02 0.49 -4.23
N LEU A 716 -15.74 0.44 -4.56
CA LEU A 716 -14.83 1.58 -4.61
C LEU A 716 -15.38 2.71 -5.48
N VAL A 717 -15.30 3.94 -5.00
CA VAL A 717 -15.59 5.16 -5.74
C VAL A 717 -14.28 5.86 -6.08
N MET A 718 -14.10 6.23 -7.33
CA MET A 718 -12.99 7.07 -7.79
C MET A 718 -13.55 8.43 -8.22
N LEU A 719 -13.11 9.52 -7.56
CA LEU A 719 -13.45 10.89 -7.95
C LEU A 719 -12.31 11.48 -8.77
N LEU A 720 -12.60 11.85 -10.00
CA LEU A 720 -11.59 12.27 -10.98
C LEU A 720 -11.92 13.67 -11.53
N PRO A 721 -11.33 14.75 -10.97
CA PRO A 721 -11.54 16.10 -11.46
C PRO A 721 -11.15 16.25 -12.93
N HIS A 722 -12.08 16.79 -13.74
CA HIS A 722 -11.99 16.90 -15.18
C HIS A 722 -12.61 18.21 -15.68
N GLY A 723 -12.07 18.76 -16.75
CA GLY A 723 -12.60 19.94 -17.44
C GLY A 723 -11.49 20.68 -18.19
N PHE A 724 -11.75 21.09 -19.42
CA PHE A 724 -10.83 21.91 -20.22
C PHE A 724 -11.04 23.39 -19.86
N GLU A 725 -10.25 23.91 -18.93
CA GLU A 725 -10.42 25.24 -18.32
C GLU A 725 -9.13 26.09 -18.36
N GLY A 726 -8.27 25.83 -19.36
CA GLY A 726 -7.04 26.59 -19.56
C GLY A 726 -5.94 26.35 -18.53
N MET A 727 -5.98 25.22 -17.80
CA MET A 727 -5.01 24.87 -16.76
C MET A 727 -3.85 23.99 -17.26
N GLY A 728 -3.73 23.78 -18.57
CA GLY A 728 -2.71 22.94 -19.18
C GLY A 728 -3.10 21.46 -19.30
N PRO A 729 -2.25 20.63 -19.96
CA PRO A 729 -2.63 19.27 -20.37
C PRO A 729 -2.80 18.30 -19.19
N GLU A 730 -1.99 18.40 -18.14
CA GLU A 730 -2.03 17.49 -17.01
C GLU A 730 -3.13 17.82 -15.97
N HIS A 731 -3.86 18.92 -16.16
CA HIS A 731 -4.88 19.41 -15.23
C HIS A 731 -6.26 19.54 -15.91
N SER A 732 -6.39 19.02 -17.12
CA SER A 732 -7.63 19.15 -17.92
C SER A 732 -8.40 17.85 -18.02
N SER A 733 -7.78 16.75 -18.39
CA SER A 733 -8.50 15.51 -18.70
C SER A 733 -8.26 14.40 -17.70
N ALA A 734 -9.33 13.81 -17.17
CA ALA A 734 -9.28 12.54 -16.45
C ALA A 734 -9.10 11.32 -17.38
N ARG A 735 -8.92 11.56 -18.68
CA ARG A 735 -8.82 10.51 -19.69
C ARG A 735 -10.04 9.58 -19.67
N LEU A 736 -11.22 10.21 -19.70
CA LEU A 736 -12.53 9.55 -19.70
C LEU A 736 -12.61 8.41 -20.73
N GLU A 737 -12.07 8.60 -21.93
CA GLU A 737 -12.00 7.60 -22.99
C GLU A 737 -11.30 6.31 -22.57
N ARG A 738 -10.30 6.35 -21.71
CA ARG A 738 -9.60 5.14 -21.19
C ARG A 738 -10.52 4.31 -20.31
N PHE A 739 -11.26 4.94 -19.42
CA PHE A 739 -12.23 4.23 -18.59
C PHE A 739 -13.37 3.63 -19.42
N LEU A 740 -13.87 4.35 -20.40
CA LEU A 740 -14.91 3.86 -21.29
C LEU A 740 -14.41 2.70 -22.17
N GLN A 741 -13.12 2.68 -22.54
CA GLN A 741 -12.51 1.56 -23.26
C GLN A 741 -12.41 0.29 -22.38
N LEU A 742 -12.22 0.45 -21.06
CA LEU A 742 -12.14 -0.67 -20.10
C LEU A 742 -13.51 -1.24 -19.71
N CYS A 743 -14.60 -0.64 -20.17
CA CYS A 743 -15.97 -1.06 -19.86
C CYS A 743 -16.33 -2.36 -20.60
N ALA A 744 -16.65 -3.41 -19.86
CA ALA A 744 -17.15 -4.68 -20.42
C ALA A 744 -18.07 -5.39 -19.41
N SER A 745 -19.16 -5.97 -19.88
CA SER A 745 -20.08 -6.81 -19.07
C SER A 745 -20.56 -6.13 -17.76
N ASN A 746 -20.71 -4.82 -17.76
CA ASN A 746 -21.08 -3.97 -16.61
C ASN A 746 -20.08 -4.05 -15.43
N ASN A 747 -18.79 -4.26 -15.71
CA ASN A 747 -17.74 -4.40 -14.71
C ASN A 747 -17.52 -3.17 -13.82
N ILE A 748 -17.70 -1.99 -14.35
CA ILE A 748 -17.60 -0.70 -13.65
C ILE A 748 -18.79 0.20 -14.01
N GLN A 749 -18.92 1.32 -13.30
CA GLN A 749 -19.84 2.40 -13.63
C GLN A 749 -19.03 3.65 -13.95
N VAL A 750 -19.40 4.40 -15.01
CA VAL A 750 -18.77 5.67 -15.38
C VAL A 750 -19.86 6.73 -15.41
N CYS A 751 -19.80 7.70 -14.51
CA CYS A 751 -20.77 8.79 -14.38
C CYS A 751 -20.07 10.15 -14.44
N MET A 752 -20.76 11.14 -14.98
CA MET A 752 -20.31 12.53 -15.08
C MET A 752 -21.40 13.47 -14.59
N PRO A 753 -21.67 13.50 -13.26
CA PRO A 753 -22.73 14.30 -12.68
C PRO A 753 -22.45 15.79 -12.90
N SER A 754 -23.48 16.54 -13.25
CA SER A 754 -23.37 17.95 -13.62
C SER A 754 -24.02 18.91 -12.61
N THR A 755 -24.72 18.40 -11.58
CA THR A 755 -25.36 19.21 -10.53
C THR A 755 -25.10 18.66 -9.12
N PRO A 756 -25.24 19.48 -8.07
CA PRO A 756 -25.15 19.05 -6.68
C PRO A 756 -26.14 17.94 -6.28
N SER A 757 -27.34 17.95 -6.82
CA SER A 757 -28.33 16.90 -6.57
C SER A 757 -27.91 15.58 -7.20
N GLN A 758 -27.31 15.62 -8.37
CA GLN A 758 -26.84 14.41 -9.06
C GLN A 758 -25.69 13.74 -8.31
N ILE A 759 -24.67 14.48 -7.82
CA ILE A 759 -23.61 13.87 -7.02
C ILE A 759 -24.15 13.36 -5.68
N PHE A 760 -25.06 14.07 -5.02
CA PHE A 760 -25.71 13.64 -3.81
C PHE A 760 -26.42 12.29 -4.00
N HIS A 761 -27.29 12.19 -4.99
CA HIS A 761 -28.02 10.95 -5.28
C HIS A 761 -27.10 9.82 -5.74
N LEU A 762 -26.03 10.13 -6.49
CA LEU A 762 -25.08 9.15 -6.98
C LEU A 762 -24.31 8.49 -5.84
N MET A 763 -23.81 9.27 -4.87
CA MET A 763 -23.10 8.74 -3.70
C MET A 763 -24.02 7.87 -2.83
N ARG A 764 -25.23 8.33 -2.57
CA ARG A 764 -26.22 7.53 -1.82
C ARG A 764 -26.61 6.27 -2.60
N ARG A 765 -26.82 6.37 -3.91
CA ARG A 765 -27.11 5.21 -4.77
C ARG A 765 -26.00 4.15 -4.69
N GLN A 766 -24.74 4.55 -4.72
CA GLN A 766 -23.59 3.64 -4.65
C GLN A 766 -23.51 2.90 -3.30
N ALA A 767 -23.82 3.57 -2.21
CA ALA A 767 -23.79 2.98 -0.87
C ALA A 767 -25.02 2.08 -0.61
N LEU A 768 -26.21 2.59 -0.86
CA LEU A 768 -27.49 1.96 -0.48
C LEU A 768 -27.83 0.75 -1.36
N ARG A 769 -27.55 0.83 -2.66
CA ARG A 769 -27.78 -0.26 -3.58
C ARG A 769 -26.85 -1.44 -3.27
N LYS A 770 -27.38 -2.64 -3.29
CA LYS A 770 -26.60 -3.85 -2.98
C LYS A 770 -25.62 -4.28 -4.08
N MET A 771 -25.60 -3.62 -5.22
CA MET A 771 -24.62 -3.87 -6.28
C MET A 771 -23.25 -3.30 -5.85
N ARG A 772 -22.22 -4.14 -5.86
CA ARG A 772 -20.85 -3.75 -5.51
C ARG A 772 -19.95 -3.84 -6.74
N ARG A 773 -19.97 -2.79 -7.55
CA ARG A 773 -19.06 -2.56 -8.68
C ARG A 773 -18.45 -1.17 -8.57
N PRO A 774 -17.19 -1.02 -8.99
CA PRO A 774 -16.50 0.28 -8.90
C PRO A 774 -17.25 1.36 -9.65
N LEU A 775 -17.24 2.56 -9.07
CA LEU A 775 -17.85 3.76 -9.64
C LEU A 775 -16.76 4.78 -9.95
N VAL A 776 -16.59 5.09 -11.22
CA VAL A 776 -15.73 6.18 -11.69
C VAL A 776 -16.59 7.41 -11.91
N VAL A 777 -16.33 8.45 -11.15
CA VAL A 777 -17.03 9.73 -11.23
C VAL A 777 -16.10 10.77 -11.83
N ILE A 778 -16.46 11.26 -12.99
CA ILE A 778 -15.80 12.39 -13.64
C ILE A 778 -16.34 13.65 -13.00
N THR A 779 -15.61 14.19 -12.02
CA THR A 779 -16.05 15.33 -11.21
C THR A 779 -15.68 16.65 -11.88
N PRO A 780 -16.52 17.70 -11.74
CA PRO A 780 -16.22 18.99 -12.33
C PRO A 780 -15.23 19.81 -11.49
N LYS A 781 -14.72 20.87 -12.07
CA LYS A 781 -13.90 21.91 -11.43
C LYS A 781 -14.64 23.24 -11.31
N SER A 782 -14.92 23.90 -12.43
CA SER A 782 -15.62 25.21 -12.43
C SER A 782 -17.08 25.11 -11.98
N LEU A 783 -17.78 23.99 -12.30
CA LEU A 783 -19.18 23.81 -11.88
C LEU A 783 -19.35 23.76 -10.35
N LEU A 784 -18.29 23.47 -9.59
CA LEU A 784 -18.32 23.52 -8.12
C LEU A 784 -18.79 24.86 -7.56
N ARG A 785 -18.66 25.94 -8.34
CA ARG A 785 -18.98 27.31 -7.97
C ARG A 785 -19.88 28.06 -8.97
N LEU A 786 -20.26 27.41 -10.05
CA LEU A 786 -21.10 28.02 -11.06
C LEU A 786 -22.54 28.14 -10.51
N PRO A 787 -23.14 29.35 -10.39
CA PRO A 787 -24.48 29.51 -9.83
C PRO A 787 -25.55 28.75 -10.63
N GLU A 788 -25.42 28.69 -11.94
CA GLU A 788 -26.32 27.98 -12.83
C GLU A 788 -26.29 26.47 -12.69
N ALA A 789 -25.19 25.92 -12.10
CA ALA A 789 -25.05 24.51 -11.81
C ALA A 789 -25.52 24.13 -10.38
N SER A 790 -26.05 25.09 -9.61
CA SER A 790 -26.63 24.83 -8.30
C SER A 790 -27.96 24.08 -8.39
N SER A 791 -28.37 23.45 -7.30
CA SER A 791 -29.61 22.67 -7.20
C SER A 791 -30.58 23.29 -6.19
N THR A 792 -31.87 23.05 -6.40
CA THR A 792 -32.92 23.41 -5.44
C THR A 792 -33.04 22.37 -4.35
N LEU A 793 -33.56 22.74 -3.17
CA LEU A 793 -33.80 21.81 -2.07
C LEU A 793 -34.74 20.66 -2.47
N ASN A 794 -35.74 20.93 -3.31
CA ASN A 794 -36.69 19.92 -3.79
C ASN A 794 -36.00 18.78 -4.56
N GLU A 795 -34.91 19.06 -5.28
CA GLU A 795 -34.17 18.01 -5.96
C GLU A 795 -33.54 17.00 -5.00
N PHE A 796 -33.32 17.35 -3.72
CA PHE A 796 -32.83 16.46 -2.67
C PHE A 796 -33.95 15.72 -1.92
N THR A 797 -35.14 16.34 -1.83
CA THR A 797 -36.27 15.78 -1.08
C THR A 797 -37.20 14.91 -1.91
N ASP A 798 -37.27 15.14 -3.21
CA ASP A 798 -38.17 14.46 -4.14
C ASP A 798 -37.45 13.88 -5.37
N GLY A 799 -36.16 14.21 -5.55
CA GLY A 799 -35.32 13.78 -6.66
C GLY A 799 -34.76 12.37 -6.53
N LYS A 800 -34.02 11.99 -7.57
CA LYS A 800 -33.23 10.76 -7.67
C LYS A 800 -32.02 11.01 -8.60
N PHE A 801 -31.11 10.05 -8.67
CA PHE A 801 -30.11 10.10 -9.73
C PHE A 801 -30.74 9.81 -11.09
N HIS A 802 -30.63 10.75 -12.01
CA HIS A 802 -31.07 10.63 -13.40
C HIS A 802 -29.87 10.25 -14.28
N CYS A 803 -29.97 9.14 -15.01
CA CYS A 803 -28.90 8.75 -15.95
C CYS A 803 -28.87 9.69 -17.16
N VAL A 804 -30.03 10.25 -17.51
CA VAL A 804 -30.21 11.26 -18.55
C VAL A 804 -31.10 12.38 -18.01
N ILE A 805 -30.76 13.62 -18.27
CA ILE A 805 -31.58 14.80 -17.92
C ILE A 805 -32.04 15.48 -19.21
N ASP A 806 -33.34 15.71 -19.28
CA ASP A 806 -34.02 16.39 -20.43
C ASP A 806 -33.93 17.92 -20.35
N ASP A 807 -34.26 18.58 -21.42
CA ASP A 807 -34.44 20.04 -21.51
C ASP A 807 -35.88 20.46 -21.13
N ASP A 808 -36.03 21.68 -20.65
CA ASP A 808 -37.34 22.27 -20.26
C ASP A 808 -38.05 22.95 -21.42
N LEU A 809 -37.51 22.93 -22.65
CA LEU A 809 -38.11 23.56 -23.80
C LEU A 809 -39.34 22.82 -24.31
N ASP A 810 -40.19 23.54 -25.04
CA ASP A 810 -41.35 22.97 -25.74
C ASP A 810 -40.90 22.02 -26.85
N LYS A 811 -41.01 20.71 -26.57
CA LYS A 811 -40.50 19.63 -27.41
C LYS A 811 -41.06 19.67 -28.83
N THR A 812 -42.28 20.18 -29.04
CA THR A 812 -42.92 20.26 -30.37
C THR A 812 -42.22 21.20 -31.32
N LYS A 813 -41.44 22.16 -30.78
CA LYS A 813 -40.71 23.15 -31.58
C LYS A 813 -39.29 22.71 -31.92
N ILE A 814 -38.82 21.62 -31.32
CA ILE A 814 -37.39 21.21 -31.41
C ILE A 814 -37.13 20.64 -32.80
N LYS A 815 -36.10 21.16 -33.47
CA LYS A 815 -35.63 20.69 -34.77
C LYS A 815 -34.32 19.92 -34.67
N ARG A 816 -33.56 20.20 -33.63
CA ARG A 816 -32.23 19.61 -33.38
C ARG A 816 -32.08 19.20 -31.93
N LEU A 817 -31.50 18.01 -31.68
CA LEU A 817 -31.21 17.51 -30.35
C LEU A 817 -29.71 17.41 -30.15
N VAL A 818 -29.18 18.08 -29.13
CA VAL A 818 -27.76 18.03 -28.74
C VAL A 818 -27.65 17.20 -27.49
N LEU A 819 -26.90 16.10 -27.57
CA LEU A 819 -26.52 15.25 -26.43
C LEU A 819 -25.13 15.65 -25.96
N CYS A 820 -24.93 15.77 -24.66
CA CYS A 820 -23.65 16.16 -24.08
C CYS A 820 -23.51 15.59 -22.66
N SER A 821 -22.33 15.76 -22.05
CA SER A 821 -22.07 15.40 -20.65
C SER A 821 -21.23 16.48 -19.97
N GLY A 822 -21.51 16.73 -18.69
CA GLY A 822 -20.70 17.61 -17.85
C GLY A 822 -20.82 19.10 -18.19
N LYS A 823 -19.71 19.84 -18.04
CA LYS A 823 -19.64 21.31 -18.10
C LYS A 823 -20.11 21.90 -19.41
N ILE A 824 -19.85 21.26 -20.54
CA ILE A 824 -20.20 21.76 -21.87
C ILE A 824 -21.68 22.09 -22.01
N PHE A 825 -22.55 21.41 -21.26
CA PHE A 825 -23.98 21.73 -21.21
C PHE A 825 -24.23 23.20 -20.86
N TYR A 826 -23.53 23.72 -19.84
CA TYR A 826 -23.76 25.09 -19.38
C TYR A 826 -23.24 26.12 -20.37
N ASP A 827 -22.14 25.83 -21.06
CA ASP A 827 -21.60 26.72 -22.10
C ASP A 827 -22.55 26.81 -23.29
N ILE A 828 -23.09 25.67 -23.75
CA ILE A 828 -24.09 25.65 -24.85
C ILE A 828 -25.37 26.32 -24.41
N LYS A 829 -25.87 26.00 -23.21
CA LYS A 829 -27.12 26.57 -22.69
C LYS A 829 -27.04 28.11 -22.61
N LYS A 830 -25.94 28.60 -22.04
CA LYS A 830 -25.71 30.06 -21.95
C LYS A 830 -25.73 30.75 -23.29
N GLU A 831 -25.07 30.19 -24.29
CA GLU A 831 -25.03 30.77 -25.63
C GLU A 831 -26.38 30.65 -26.36
N ARG A 832 -27.09 29.51 -26.23
CA ARG A 832 -28.41 29.28 -26.74
C ARG A 832 -29.41 30.32 -26.22
N ASP A 833 -29.42 30.47 -24.90
CA ASP A 833 -30.35 31.37 -24.21
C ASP A 833 -30.04 32.85 -24.56
N ALA A 834 -28.75 33.22 -24.65
CA ALA A 834 -28.33 34.57 -25.07
C ALA A 834 -28.75 34.92 -26.49
N ARG A 835 -28.88 33.94 -27.40
CA ARG A 835 -29.33 34.13 -28.76
C ARG A 835 -30.86 33.96 -28.93
N GLY A 836 -31.61 33.60 -27.89
CA GLY A 836 -33.04 33.36 -27.96
C GLY A 836 -33.41 32.16 -28.85
N ILE A 837 -32.60 31.14 -28.92
CA ILE A 837 -32.83 29.93 -29.73
C ILE A 837 -33.73 28.97 -28.94
N GLU A 838 -34.93 28.67 -29.50
CA GLU A 838 -35.92 27.80 -28.84
C GLU A 838 -36.15 26.46 -29.58
N ASP A 839 -35.43 26.20 -30.69
CA ASP A 839 -35.63 25.00 -31.52
C ASP A 839 -34.46 23.98 -31.40
N ILE A 840 -33.58 24.17 -30.42
CA ILE A 840 -32.48 23.25 -30.07
C ILE A 840 -32.62 22.80 -28.63
N ALA A 841 -32.90 21.53 -28.39
CA ALA A 841 -32.90 20.95 -27.06
C ALA A 841 -31.55 20.32 -26.67
N LEU A 842 -31.24 20.34 -25.37
CA LEU A 842 -29.99 19.81 -24.78
C LEU A 842 -30.31 18.66 -23.85
N LEU A 843 -29.88 17.44 -24.19
CA LEU A 843 -29.96 16.29 -23.32
C LEU A 843 -28.60 16.02 -22.66
N ARG A 844 -28.60 15.88 -21.32
CA ARG A 844 -27.38 15.58 -20.56
C ARG A 844 -27.32 14.10 -20.18
N LEU A 845 -26.26 13.38 -20.59
CA LEU A 845 -25.97 12.05 -20.14
C LEU A 845 -25.10 12.15 -18.89
N GLU A 846 -25.69 11.82 -17.73
CA GLU A 846 -25.01 11.82 -16.44
C GLU A 846 -24.35 10.46 -16.14
N GLN A 847 -24.85 9.39 -16.75
CA GLN A 847 -24.23 8.05 -16.71
C GLN A 847 -23.85 7.60 -18.12
N LEU A 848 -22.55 7.42 -18.36
CA LEU A 848 -22.01 6.97 -19.63
C LEU A 848 -21.90 5.45 -19.72
N TYR A 849 -21.71 4.77 -18.57
CA TYR A 849 -21.69 3.32 -18.50
C TYR A 849 -22.13 2.81 -17.10
N PRO A 850 -22.90 1.72 -16.99
CA PRO A 850 -23.63 1.07 -18.10
C PRO A 850 -24.55 2.05 -18.82
N PHE A 851 -24.67 1.91 -20.16
CA PHE A 851 -25.39 2.89 -20.96
C PHE A 851 -26.92 2.81 -20.70
N PRO A 852 -27.60 3.94 -20.47
CA PRO A 852 -29.00 3.99 -20.05
C PRO A 852 -29.97 3.85 -21.25
N TYR A 853 -29.94 2.71 -21.95
CA TYR A 853 -30.74 2.47 -23.16
C TYR A 853 -32.25 2.71 -22.96
N HIS A 854 -32.82 2.28 -21.85
CA HIS A 854 -34.24 2.38 -21.59
C HIS A 854 -34.66 3.82 -21.34
N GLU A 855 -33.99 4.50 -20.41
CA GLU A 855 -34.29 5.89 -20.05
C GLU A 855 -34.14 6.82 -21.26
N LEU A 856 -33.05 6.68 -22.01
CA LEU A 856 -32.82 7.51 -23.20
C LEU A 856 -33.84 7.21 -24.31
N ARG A 857 -34.16 5.94 -24.57
CA ARG A 857 -35.17 5.56 -25.56
C ARG A 857 -36.54 6.14 -25.23
N ASP A 858 -36.97 6.00 -23.97
CA ASP A 858 -38.29 6.50 -23.57
C ASP A 858 -38.38 8.03 -23.69
N MET A 859 -37.30 8.76 -23.37
CA MET A 859 -37.20 10.20 -23.58
C MET A 859 -37.19 10.59 -25.06
N LEU A 860 -36.47 9.85 -25.90
CA LEU A 860 -36.39 10.12 -27.35
C LEU A 860 -37.74 9.94 -28.08
N GLN A 861 -38.69 9.22 -27.50
CA GLN A 861 -40.04 9.12 -28.11
C GLN A 861 -40.72 10.49 -28.22
N GLU A 862 -40.48 11.39 -27.30
CA GLU A 862 -41.01 12.78 -27.31
C GLU A 862 -40.33 13.64 -28.38
N TYR A 863 -39.21 13.19 -28.94
CA TYR A 863 -38.42 13.83 -30.01
C TYR A 863 -38.46 13.04 -31.32
N SER A 864 -39.48 12.19 -31.52
CA SER A 864 -39.58 11.31 -32.70
C SER A 864 -39.64 12.05 -34.06
N HIS A 865 -40.01 13.30 -34.06
CA HIS A 865 -40.04 14.20 -35.22
C HIS A 865 -38.68 14.82 -35.56
N VAL A 866 -37.69 14.73 -34.64
CA VAL A 866 -36.37 15.31 -34.85
C VAL A 866 -35.51 14.36 -35.67
N SER A 867 -34.81 14.88 -36.68
CA SER A 867 -33.93 14.10 -37.55
C SER A 867 -32.44 14.40 -37.38
N GLU A 868 -32.11 15.49 -36.70
CA GLU A 868 -30.72 15.94 -36.51
C GLU A 868 -30.31 15.78 -35.05
N PHE A 869 -29.36 14.87 -34.81
CA PHE A 869 -28.80 14.56 -33.50
C PHE A 869 -27.31 14.88 -33.50
N ILE A 870 -26.85 15.53 -32.43
CA ILE A 870 -25.47 15.96 -32.30
C ILE A 870 -24.92 15.47 -30.95
N TRP A 871 -23.81 14.80 -30.96
CA TRP A 871 -23.00 14.67 -29.73
C TRP A 871 -22.10 15.88 -29.62
N CYS A 872 -22.15 16.59 -28.49
CA CYS A 872 -21.26 17.70 -28.21
C CYS A 872 -20.40 17.42 -26.98
N GLN A 873 -19.08 17.59 -27.09
CA GLN A 873 -18.12 17.41 -26.03
C GLN A 873 -17.05 18.50 -26.04
N GLU A 874 -16.41 18.74 -24.90
CA GLU A 874 -15.28 19.68 -24.81
C GLU A 874 -13.95 19.05 -25.24
N GLU A 875 -13.83 17.75 -25.18
CA GLU A 875 -12.61 17.02 -25.53
C GLU A 875 -12.43 16.96 -27.07
N PRO A 876 -11.18 16.85 -27.55
CA PRO A 876 -10.91 16.57 -28.95
C PRO A 876 -11.61 15.28 -29.45
N LYS A 877 -11.85 15.17 -30.75
CA LYS A 877 -12.60 14.06 -31.35
C LYS A 877 -12.13 12.67 -30.94
N ASN A 878 -10.81 12.49 -30.76
CA ASN A 878 -10.20 11.20 -30.38
C ASN A 878 -10.18 10.94 -28.85
N GLN A 879 -10.63 11.88 -28.07
CA GLN A 879 -10.76 11.80 -26.61
C GLN A 879 -12.22 11.91 -26.21
N GLY A 880 -12.50 11.85 -24.90
CA GLY A 880 -13.85 11.95 -24.38
C GLY A 880 -14.71 10.73 -24.72
N ALA A 881 -16.02 10.95 -24.81
CA ALA A 881 -16.99 9.86 -24.88
C ALA A 881 -17.37 9.45 -26.33
N TRP A 882 -17.09 10.24 -27.34
CA TRP A 882 -17.61 10.06 -28.69
C TRP A 882 -17.45 8.64 -29.24
N PHE A 883 -16.22 8.11 -29.29
CA PHE A 883 -15.99 6.79 -29.90
C PHE A 883 -16.64 5.64 -29.14
N SER A 884 -16.77 5.78 -27.83
CA SER A 884 -17.41 4.76 -27.00
C SER A 884 -18.93 4.86 -26.98
N GLN A 885 -19.49 6.06 -27.21
CA GLN A 885 -20.94 6.28 -27.14
C GLN A 885 -21.62 6.29 -28.51
N ARG A 886 -20.93 6.61 -29.57
CA ARG A 886 -21.51 6.72 -30.91
C ARG A 886 -22.36 5.53 -31.28
N HIS A 887 -21.83 4.33 -31.25
CA HIS A 887 -22.58 3.11 -31.66
C HIS A 887 -23.76 2.82 -30.72
N ARG A 888 -23.69 3.26 -29.45
CA ARG A 888 -24.78 3.10 -28.47
C ARG A 888 -25.90 4.10 -28.74
N LEU A 889 -25.55 5.35 -29.11
CA LEU A 889 -26.47 6.39 -29.52
C LEU A 889 -27.13 5.98 -30.83
N GLU A 890 -26.40 5.56 -31.86
CA GLU A 890 -26.94 5.02 -33.09
C GLU A 890 -27.94 3.88 -32.79
N ARG A 891 -27.55 2.93 -31.93
CA ARG A 891 -28.42 1.82 -31.57
C ARG A 891 -29.71 2.24 -30.86
N VAL A 892 -29.67 3.21 -29.94
CA VAL A 892 -30.91 3.66 -29.26
C VAL A 892 -31.80 4.43 -30.17
N LEU A 893 -31.27 5.23 -31.09
CA LEU A 893 -32.04 5.94 -32.13
C LEU A 893 -32.74 4.95 -33.09
N GLU A 894 -32.02 3.92 -33.52
CA GLU A 894 -32.60 2.82 -34.32
C GLU A 894 -33.74 2.10 -33.57
N LEU A 895 -33.52 1.73 -32.30
CA LEU A 895 -34.54 1.10 -31.45
C LEU A 895 -35.77 1.98 -31.19
N SER A 896 -35.60 3.30 -31.27
CA SER A 896 -36.69 4.28 -31.15
C SER A 896 -37.43 4.49 -32.47
N GLY A 897 -36.98 3.86 -33.58
CA GLY A 897 -37.59 4.02 -34.89
C GLY A 897 -37.38 5.41 -35.54
N ILE A 898 -36.39 6.16 -35.10
CA ILE A 898 -36.11 7.53 -35.53
C ILE A 898 -35.20 7.49 -36.76
N ASN A 899 -35.65 8.10 -37.88
CA ASN A 899 -34.76 8.36 -39.01
C ASN A 899 -33.84 9.52 -38.67
N HIS A 900 -32.54 9.25 -38.48
CA HIS A 900 -31.63 10.22 -37.89
C HIS A 900 -30.33 10.41 -38.66
N LYS A 901 -29.72 11.59 -38.42
CA LYS A 901 -28.35 11.92 -38.78
C LYS A 901 -27.61 12.26 -37.49
N LEU A 902 -26.69 11.40 -37.05
CA LEU A 902 -25.86 11.65 -35.90
C LEU A 902 -24.52 12.24 -36.30
N SER A 903 -24.13 13.35 -35.68
CA SER A 903 -22.86 14.03 -35.91
C SER A 903 -22.15 14.40 -34.61
N LEU A 904 -20.87 14.81 -34.71
CA LEU A 904 -20.07 15.26 -33.60
C LEU A 904 -19.70 16.73 -33.72
N ILE A 905 -19.83 17.47 -32.65
CA ILE A 905 -19.21 18.77 -32.43
C ILE A 905 -18.29 18.65 -31.21
N HIS A 906 -17.06 19.14 -31.29
CA HIS A 906 -16.18 19.30 -30.17
C HIS A 906 -15.74 20.74 -30.03
N ILE A 907 -15.76 21.24 -28.78
CA ILE A 907 -15.46 22.63 -28.47
C ILE A 907 -14.37 22.56 -27.39
N SER A 908 -13.10 22.51 -27.81
CA SER A 908 -11.99 22.66 -26.89
C SER A 908 -11.63 24.14 -26.76
N GLU A 909 -11.42 24.63 -25.54
CA GLU A 909 -10.74 25.91 -25.38
C GLU A 909 -9.40 25.86 -26.11
N PRO A 910 -9.07 26.89 -26.93
CA PRO A 910 -7.74 27.00 -27.48
C PRO A 910 -6.78 27.07 -26.29
N THR A 911 -5.88 26.12 -26.21
CA THR A 911 -4.73 26.21 -25.31
C THR A 911 -4.15 27.59 -25.52
N ARG A 912 -4.19 28.46 -24.49
CA ARG A 912 -3.41 29.71 -24.53
C ARG A 912 -1.98 29.28 -24.77
N GLN A 913 -1.49 29.45 -26.00
CA GLN A 913 -0.08 29.38 -26.24
C GLN A 913 0.54 30.39 -25.29
N ALA A 914 1.25 29.93 -24.30
CA ALA A 914 2.13 30.77 -23.54
C ALA A 914 3.05 31.39 -24.59
N THR A 915 2.85 32.68 -24.86
CA THR A 915 3.84 33.47 -25.59
C THR A 915 5.06 33.50 -24.67
N ILE A 916 6.06 32.70 -25.03
CA ILE A 916 7.41 32.78 -24.47
C ILE A 916 7.99 34.11 -24.91
#